data_97d275f61bc69ccfc2a19c7734d5caaa
#
_entry.id   97d275f61bc69ccfc2a19c7734d5caaa
#
_cell.length_a   1.000
_cell.length_b   1.000
_cell.length_c   1.000
_cell.angle_alpha   90.00
_cell.angle_beta   90.00
_cell.angle_gamma   90.00
#
_symmetry.space_group_name_H-M   'P 1'
#
loop_
_entity.id
_entity.type
_entity.pdbx_description
1 polymer ?
#
loop_
_entity_poly.entity_id
_entity_poly.type
_entity_poly.pdbx_seq_one_letter_code
_entity_poly.pdbx_strand_id
1 'polypeptide(L)'
;MNIVRVALAVPLPRFFDYLYSPDLTPIVGGRVLVPFGSQKRVGIVVDLPASSDVAKEKLKPILDVLDAESLFNSTTWDWLAWSANYYRAALGDVLFQALPVKLRNGESAVKNDRTFWRITDRGKQALESGELKRAKKQIEALNLLLTQDLEKGNNEISSAIWSALKGKDYVEEIIVPTEQKSWQQALGDNPLVNLDNRLTLNKQQALAFSQLIFQEGFNVWLLEGVTGSGKTEIYLQYIEEVLKKGKQVLVLVPEIGLTPQTVRRFQARFNVEIDVLHSNLNDTQRLNVWERARTGQSAIVIGTRSALFTQFSDLGLIILDEEHDGSFKQQDGWRYHARDLGIVLAQKLNIPILLGSATPSLESVNNVQNGKYHHLVLSKRAGNATALRQFVIDLKHQRIQNGLSEPLLQRMQEHLEKGNQVLLFLNRRGFAPVLLCHECGWIDECHHCEKPYTYHQHQRVLRCHHCGAQKTVPMQCGHCGSTHLVTTGLGTEQLEETLKARFPQYNIARIDRDSTARKGKLEGYLEDIQQGKSQILIGTQMLAKGHHFPNVTLVALVNVDNALFSLDFRAEERLAQLYVQVAGRSGRAEKQGEVVLQTHYPDHPLLTTLLEKGYQAFAEETLKLRHNMGLPPFSFQALFKAQCRHSEEAENALSQLASFFYEQKIEGLQVLGPIPAPFSKKAGQYRWQLLLQHASRKQLQAALSRYSPELIKSSQVRLILDVDPLDLS
;
A
#
# COMPACT_ATOMS: atom_id res chain seq x y z
N MET A 1 -3.97 -43.59 -14.58
CA MET A 1 -3.43 -42.26 -14.24
C MET A 1 -4.59 -41.27 -14.24
N ASN A 2 -4.72 -40.55 -13.16
CA ASN A 2 -5.75 -39.53 -12.95
C ASN A 2 -5.27 -38.16 -13.42
N ILE A 3 -6.17 -37.21 -13.59
CA ILE A 3 -5.87 -35.86 -14.06
C ILE A 3 -5.94 -34.89 -12.89
N VAL A 4 -4.95 -33.99 -12.82
CA VAL A 4 -4.92 -32.86 -11.89
C VAL A 4 -4.80 -31.56 -12.69
N ARG A 5 -5.67 -30.60 -12.38
CA ARG A 5 -5.65 -29.27 -12.96
C ARG A 5 -4.92 -28.31 -12.06
N VAL A 6 -3.95 -27.59 -12.59
CA VAL A 6 -2.97 -26.80 -11.83
C VAL A 6 -2.92 -25.37 -12.33
N ALA A 7 -2.98 -24.42 -11.40
CA ALA A 7 -2.67 -23.02 -11.62
C ALA A 7 -1.17 -22.77 -11.42
N LEU A 8 -0.55 -22.08 -12.35
CA LEU A 8 0.87 -21.67 -12.29
C LEU A 8 0.99 -20.16 -12.15
N ALA A 9 2.08 -19.69 -11.55
CA ALA A 9 2.44 -18.27 -11.51
C ALA A 9 2.96 -17.81 -12.88
N VAL A 10 2.08 -17.76 -13.85
CA VAL A 10 2.34 -17.27 -15.22
C VAL A 10 1.23 -16.31 -15.61
N PRO A 11 1.50 -15.25 -16.39
CA PRO A 11 0.51 -14.25 -16.78
C PRO A 11 -0.45 -14.76 -17.88
N LEU A 12 -0.87 -16.01 -17.76
CA LEU A 12 -1.80 -16.66 -18.68
C LEU A 12 -3.08 -17.00 -17.93
N PRO A 13 -4.26 -16.58 -18.41
CA PRO A 13 -5.53 -16.82 -17.73
C PRO A 13 -6.06 -18.25 -18.02
N ARG A 14 -5.19 -19.26 -17.94
CA ARG A 14 -5.54 -20.66 -18.16
C ARG A 14 -4.88 -21.54 -17.12
N PHE A 15 -5.47 -22.71 -16.92
CA PHE A 15 -4.94 -23.79 -16.12
C PHE A 15 -4.18 -24.80 -16.99
N PHE A 16 -3.40 -25.64 -16.33
CA PHE A 16 -2.60 -26.67 -16.98
C PHE A 16 -2.96 -28.03 -16.40
N ASP A 17 -3.30 -28.98 -17.26
CA ASP A 17 -3.67 -30.32 -16.84
C ASP A 17 -2.43 -31.23 -16.88
N TYR A 18 -2.26 -32.04 -15.81
CA TYR A 18 -1.19 -33.01 -15.64
C TYR A 18 -1.77 -34.36 -15.24
N LEU A 19 -0.94 -35.41 -15.33
CA LEU A 19 -1.29 -36.74 -14.84
C LEU A 19 -0.70 -36.95 -13.44
N TYR A 20 -1.36 -37.78 -12.63
CA TYR A 20 -0.77 -38.29 -11.39
C TYR A 20 -1.03 -39.78 -11.18
N SER A 21 -0.08 -40.46 -10.50
CA SER A 21 -0.21 -41.87 -10.16
C SER A 21 -1.12 -42.06 -8.95
N PRO A 22 -1.72 -43.24 -8.76
CA PRO A 22 -2.57 -43.53 -7.58
C PRO A 22 -1.83 -43.39 -6.24
N ASP A 23 -0.51 -43.48 -6.23
CA ASP A 23 0.32 -43.34 -5.01
C ASP A 23 0.44 -41.88 -4.57
N LEU A 24 0.15 -40.93 -5.45
CA LEU A 24 0.14 -39.52 -5.17
C LEU A 24 -1.29 -39.05 -4.87
N THR A 25 -1.46 -38.23 -3.83
CA THR A 25 -2.78 -37.72 -3.39
C THR A 25 -2.81 -36.19 -3.47
N PRO A 26 -2.82 -35.58 -4.68
CA PRO A 26 -2.95 -34.14 -4.79
C PRO A 26 -4.33 -33.70 -4.29
N ILE A 27 -4.38 -32.57 -3.61
CA ILE A 27 -5.62 -31.98 -3.07
C ILE A 27 -5.81 -30.57 -3.57
N VAL A 28 -7.07 -30.14 -3.76
CA VAL A 28 -7.40 -28.76 -4.18
C VAL A 28 -6.91 -27.79 -3.12
N GLY A 29 -6.20 -26.75 -3.56
CA GLY A 29 -5.56 -25.76 -2.69
C GLY A 29 -4.19 -26.17 -2.16
N GLY A 30 -3.74 -27.41 -2.39
CA GLY A 30 -2.39 -27.87 -2.14
C GLY A 30 -1.45 -27.58 -3.29
N ARG A 31 -0.14 -27.64 -3.03
CA ARG A 31 0.91 -27.42 -4.04
C ARG A 31 1.42 -28.73 -4.60
N VAL A 32 1.78 -28.69 -5.86
CA VAL A 32 2.42 -29.77 -6.59
C VAL A 32 3.64 -29.25 -7.34
N LEU A 33 4.64 -30.13 -7.53
CA LEU A 33 5.78 -29.82 -8.38
C LEU A 33 5.49 -30.39 -9.78
N VAL A 34 5.57 -29.53 -10.80
CA VAL A 34 5.22 -29.92 -12.19
C VAL A 34 6.33 -29.56 -13.18
N PRO A 35 6.49 -30.32 -14.27
CA PRO A 35 7.37 -29.93 -15.37
C PRO A 35 6.67 -28.83 -16.20
N PHE A 36 7.35 -27.72 -16.45
CA PHE A 36 6.87 -26.63 -17.30
C PHE A 36 7.98 -26.16 -18.25
N GLY A 37 7.84 -26.47 -19.53
CA GLY A 37 8.94 -26.32 -20.50
C GLY A 37 10.14 -27.17 -20.12
N SER A 38 11.30 -26.55 -19.96
CA SER A 38 12.56 -27.17 -19.50
C SER A 38 12.78 -27.05 -17.97
N GLN A 39 11.86 -26.40 -17.25
CA GLN A 39 11.98 -26.13 -15.82
C GLN A 39 10.96 -26.94 -15.01
N LYS A 40 11.28 -27.11 -13.72
CA LYS A 40 10.31 -27.56 -12.71
C LYS A 40 9.69 -26.32 -12.06
N ARG A 41 8.37 -26.32 -11.86
CA ARG A 41 7.66 -25.22 -11.19
C ARG A 41 6.70 -25.75 -10.14
N VAL A 42 6.50 -24.95 -9.11
CA VAL A 42 5.45 -25.16 -8.13
C VAL A 42 4.14 -24.69 -8.76
N GLY A 43 3.11 -25.50 -8.63
CA GLY A 43 1.75 -25.17 -9.03
C GLY A 43 0.77 -25.40 -7.87
N ILE A 44 -0.38 -24.77 -7.93
CA ILE A 44 -1.46 -24.95 -6.95
C ILE A 44 -2.57 -25.74 -7.63
N VAL A 45 -3.01 -26.82 -7.03
CA VAL A 45 -4.11 -27.66 -7.52
C VAL A 45 -5.42 -26.88 -7.44
N VAL A 46 -6.10 -26.73 -8.55
CA VAL A 46 -7.39 -26.02 -8.61
C VAL A 46 -8.58 -26.96 -8.81
N ASP A 47 -8.35 -28.14 -9.40
CA ASP A 47 -9.40 -29.12 -9.65
C ASP A 47 -8.80 -30.52 -9.90
N LEU A 48 -9.61 -31.55 -9.72
CA LEU A 48 -9.29 -32.94 -10.03
C LEU A 48 -10.31 -33.48 -11.06
N PRO A 49 -10.24 -33.03 -12.32
CA PRO A 49 -11.26 -33.34 -13.33
C PRO A 49 -11.17 -34.80 -13.82
N ALA A 50 -12.32 -35.36 -14.20
CA ALA A 50 -12.37 -36.70 -14.76
C ALA A 50 -11.78 -36.77 -16.20
N SER A 51 -11.78 -35.65 -16.94
CA SER A 51 -11.29 -35.54 -18.31
C SER A 51 -10.57 -34.22 -18.55
N SER A 52 -9.78 -34.16 -19.63
CA SER A 52 -9.05 -32.97 -20.08
C SER A 52 -9.33 -32.73 -21.56
N ASP A 53 -9.31 -31.45 -21.96
CA ASP A 53 -9.34 -31.04 -23.36
C ASP A 53 -8.02 -31.31 -24.11
N VAL A 54 -6.96 -31.60 -23.35
CA VAL A 54 -5.64 -31.93 -23.90
C VAL A 54 -5.55 -33.45 -24.11
N ALA A 55 -5.07 -33.86 -25.27
CA ALA A 55 -4.86 -35.27 -25.56
C ALA A 55 -3.95 -35.93 -24.54
N LYS A 56 -4.33 -37.12 -24.07
CA LYS A 56 -3.69 -37.80 -22.93
C LYS A 56 -2.18 -38.04 -23.12
N GLU A 57 -1.75 -38.24 -24.35
CA GLU A 57 -0.36 -38.44 -24.74
C GLU A 57 0.51 -37.19 -24.61
N LYS A 58 -0.14 -36.01 -24.53
CA LYS A 58 0.54 -34.71 -24.34
C LYS A 58 0.59 -34.29 -22.87
N LEU A 59 -0.18 -34.94 -22.00
CA LEU A 59 -0.19 -34.67 -20.57
C LEU A 59 1.07 -35.26 -19.92
N LYS A 60 1.79 -34.42 -19.18
CA LYS A 60 2.98 -34.84 -18.41
C LYS A 60 2.56 -35.21 -16.98
N PRO A 61 3.28 -36.16 -16.34
CA PRO A 61 3.03 -36.45 -14.93
C PRO A 61 3.52 -35.30 -14.04
N ILE A 62 2.84 -35.08 -12.87
CA ILE A 62 3.38 -34.28 -11.80
C ILE A 62 4.62 -34.97 -11.22
N LEU A 63 5.51 -34.21 -10.64
CA LEU A 63 6.79 -34.72 -10.10
C LEU A 63 6.67 -35.06 -8.62
N ASP A 64 5.88 -34.28 -7.87
CA ASP A 64 5.73 -34.43 -6.43
C ASP A 64 4.45 -33.72 -5.92
N VAL A 65 3.95 -34.12 -4.74
CA VAL A 65 2.89 -33.47 -4.00
C VAL A 65 3.53 -32.86 -2.75
N LEU A 66 3.45 -31.52 -2.62
CA LEU A 66 4.16 -30.78 -1.57
C LEU A 66 3.35 -30.62 -0.29
N ASP A 67 2.02 -30.71 -0.35
CA ASP A 67 1.13 -30.49 0.79
C ASP A 67 0.14 -31.62 0.94
N ALA A 68 -0.01 -32.10 2.19
CA ALA A 68 -1.02 -33.10 2.55
C ALA A 68 -2.40 -32.47 2.84
N GLU A 69 -2.46 -31.14 3.02
CA GLU A 69 -3.68 -30.37 3.28
C GLU A 69 -3.72 -29.11 2.42
N SER A 70 -4.92 -28.57 2.19
CA SER A 70 -5.07 -27.30 1.50
C SER A 70 -4.39 -26.17 2.28
N LEU A 71 -3.66 -25.31 1.57
CA LEU A 71 -3.10 -24.09 2.13
C LEU A 71 -4.16 -23.00 2.34
N PHE A 72 -5.35 -23.16 1.74
CA PHE A 72 -6.43 -22.17 1.78
C PHE A 72 -7.68 -22.86 2.35
N ASN A 73 -8.33 -22.22 3.33
CA ASN A 73 -9.68 -22.62 3.70
C ASN A 73 -10.67 -22.21 2.60
N SER A 74 -11.89 -22.77 2.64
CA SER A 74 -12.90 -22.53 1.60
C SER A 74 -13.25 -21.04 1.44
N THR A 75 -13.39 -20.31 2.53
CA THR A 75 -13.71 -18.87 2.49
C THR A 75 -12.60 -18.06 1.83
N THR A 76 -11.34 -18.34 2.16
CA THR A 76 -10.17 -17.68 1.53
C THR A 76 -10.08 -18.05 0.07
N TRP A 77 -10.30 -19.31 -0.28
CA TRP A 77 -10.33 -19.76 -1.68
C TRP A 77 -11.36 -18.99 -2.50
N ASP A 78 -12.61 -18.95 -2.03
CA ASP A 78 -13.71 -18.27 -2.70
C ASP A 78 -13.48 -16.75 -2.80
N TRP A 79 -12.85 -16.17 -1.79
CA TRP A 79 -12.48 -14.75 -1.79
C TRP A 79 -11.40 -14.45 -2.83
N LEU A 80 -10.36 -15.27 -2.93
CA LEU A 80 -9.29 -15.10 -3.91
C LEU A 80 -9.78 -15.35 -5.34
N ALA A 81 -10.63 -16.37 -5.55
CA ALA A 81 -11.25 -16.64 -6.84
C ALA A 81 -12.18 -15.50 -7.29
N TRP A 82 -12.98 -14.96 -6.38
CA TRP A 82 -13.79 -13.79 -6.63
C TRP A 82 -12.92 -12.59 -7.03
N SER A 83 -11.83 -12.38 -6.32
CA SER A 83 -10.90 -11.29 -6.56
C SER A 83 -10.21 -11.40 -7.94
N ALA A 84 -9.75 -12.59 -8.31
CA ALA A 84 -9.20 -12.85 -9.64
C ALA A 84 -10.21 -12.47 -10.73
N ASN A 85 -11.44 -12.84 -10.55
CA ASN A 85 -12.54 -12.54 -11.46
C ASN A 85 -12.84 -11.03 -11.55
N TYR A 86 -12.91 -10.35 -10.41
CA TYR A 86 -13.21 -8.92 -10.34
C TYR A 86 -12.12 -8.06 -10.99
N TYR A 87 -10.87 -8.31 -10.67
CA TYR A 87 -9.72 -7.55 -11.19
C TYR A 87 -9.20 -8.08 -12.54
N ARG A 88 -9.83 -9.13 -13.10
CA ARG A 88 -9.39 -9.78 -14.36
C ARG A 88 -7.93 -10.23 -14.30
N ALA A 89 -7.49 -10.70 -13.15
CA ALA A 89 -6.17 -11.28 -12.95
C ALA A 89 -6.20 -12.79 -13.14
N ALA A 90 -5.10 -13.37 -13.60
CA ALA A 90 -4.96 -14.82 -13.66
C ALA A 90 -5.05 -15.42 -12.25
N LEU A 91 -5.87 -16.45 -12.04
CA LEU A 91 -6.05 -17.05 -10.72
C LEU A 91 -4.72 -17.57 -10.14
N GLY A 92 -3.84 -18.09 -10.98
CA GLY A 92 -2.50 -18.51 -10.57
C GLY A 92 -1.72 -17.37 -9.94
N ASP A 93 -1.68 -16.19 -10.57
CA ASP A 93 -0.99 -15.02 -10.02
C ASP A 93 -1.59 -14.59 -8.68
N VAL A 94 -2.91 -14.62 -8.55
CA VAL A 94 -3.63 -14.28 -7.32
C VAL A 94 -3.29 -15.23 -6.18
N LEU A 95 -3.40 -16.54 -6.41
CA LEU A 95 -3.11 -17.58 -5.43
C LEU A 95 -1.64 -17.53 -4.96
N PHE A 96 -0.71 -17.37 -5.91
CA PHE A 96 0.70 -17.27 -5.56
C PHE A 96 1.03 -15.98 -4.81
N GLN A 97 0.44 -14.83 -5.18
CA GLN A 97 0.66 -13.59 -4.44
C GLN A 97 0.11 -13.63 -3.01
N ALA A 98 -0.92 -14.44 -2.76
CA ALA A 98 -1.48 -14.66 -1.44
C ALA A 98 -0.59 -15.54 -0.53
N LEU A 99 0.43 -16.20 -1.07
CA LEU A 99 1.35 -17.06 -0.31
C LEU A 99 2.69 -16.36 -0.02
N PRO A 100 3.35 -16.67 1.11
CA PRO A 100 4.75 -16.30 1.35
C PRO A 100 5.70 -16.82 0.26
N VAL A 101 6.77 -16.08 -0.02
CA VAL A 101 7.74 -16.41 -1.08
C VAL A 101 8.30 -17.82 -0.93
N LYS A 102 8.63 -18.26 0.28
CA LYS A 102 9.17 -19.60 0.54
C LYS A 102 8.19 -20.70 0.12
N LEU A 103 6.89 -20.50 0.39
CA LEU A 103 5.88 -21.45 -0.07
C LEU A 103 5.77 -21.47 -1.60
N ARG A 104 5.90 -20.32 -2.25
CA ARG A 104 5.92 -20.24 -3.73
C ARG A 104 7.09 -21.01 -4.32
N ASN A 105 8.20 -21.10 -3.60
CA ASN A 105 9.42 -21.81 -4.02
C ASN A 105 9.41 -23.31 -3.67
N GLY A 106 8.33 -23.81 -3.05
CA GLY A 106 8.18 -25.24 -2.72
C GLY A 106 8.70 -25.64 -1.35
N GLU A 107 9.09 -24.68 -0.49
CA GLU A 107 9.41 -25.01 0.91
C GLU A 107 8.15 -25.46 1.67
N SER A 108 8.33 -26.30 2.69
CA SER A 108 7.22 -26.82 3.50
C SER A 108 6.48 -25.71 4.26
N ALA A 109 5.16 -25.84 4.33
CA ALA A 109 4.32 -24.99 5.16
C ALA A 109 4.36 -25.36 6.65
N VAL A 110 4.90 -26.51 6.98
CA VAL A 110 5.02 -27.00 8.37
C VAL A 110 6.48 -26.94 8.78
N LYS A 111 6.88 -25.90 9.50
CA LYS A 111 8.18 -25.82 10.18
C LYS A 111 8.01 -25.17 11.55
N ASN A 112 7.43 -25.89 12.47
CA ASN A 112 7.55 -25.57 13.88
C ASN A 112 8.37 -26.61 14.65
N ASP A 113 9.04 -27.52 13.93
CA ASP A 113 9.97 -28.43 14.52
C ASP A 113 11.28 -27.69 14.75
N ARG A 114 11.64 -27.47 16.00
CA ARG A 114 12.96 -26.97 16.34
C ARG A 114 13.95 -28.09 16.15
N THR A 115 14.99 -27.82 15.38
CA THR A 115 16.10 -28.77 15.20
C THR A 115 17.12 -28.49 16.29
N PHE A 116 17.45 -29.52 17.04
CA PHE A 116 18.48 -29.46 18.07
C PHE A 116 19.66 -30.37 17.67
N TRP A 117 20.82 -30.00 18.13
CA TRP A 117 21.97 -30.85 18.14
C TRP A 117 21.94 -31.69 19.41
N ARG A 118 22.11 -33.01 19.27
CA ARG A 118 22.26 -33.98 20.35
C ARG A 118 23.56 -34.71 20.19
N ILE A 119 24.24 -34.99 21.29
CA ILE A 119 25.45 -35.83 21.29
C ILE A 119 25.07 -37.27 21.09
N THR A 120 25.77 -37.97 20.17
CA THR A 120 25.64 -39.42 19.97
C THR A 120 26.50 -40.20 21.00
N ASP A 121 26.23 -41.50 21.15
CA ASP A 121 27.10 -42.33 21.98
C ASP A 121 28.55 -42.37 21.50
N ARG A 122 28.75 -42.26 20.20
CA ARG A 122 30.09 -42.13 19.59
C ARG A 122 30.75 -40.81 19.97
N GLY A 123 29.96 -39.71 20.06
CA GLY A 123 30.44 -38.41 20.53
C GLY A 123 30.87 -38.45 21.99
N LYS A 124 30.12 -39.16 22.86
CA LYS A 124 30.48 -39.36 24.27
C LYS A 124 31.79 -40.16 24.39
N GLN A 125 31.90 -41.28 23.66
CA GLN A 125 33.15 -42.08 23.61
C GLN A 125 34.35 -41.31 23.11
N ALA A 126 34.20 -40.45 22.11
CA ALA A 126 35.25 -39.59 21.59
C ALA A 126 35.76 -38.55 22.62
N LEU A 127 34.88 -38.09 23.52
CA LEU A 127 35.28 -37.23 24.65
C LEU A 127 36.09 -38.02 25.69
N GLU A 128 35.63 -39.19 26.05
CA GLU A 128 36.26 -40.04 27.07
C GLU A 128 37.63 -40.61 26.62
N SER A 129 37.70 -41.02 25.37
CA SER A 129 38.95 -41.59 24.80
C SER A 129 40.02 -40.51 24.53
N GLY A 130 39.65 -39.25 24.53
CA GLY A 130 40.57 -38.15 24.24
C GLY A 130 40.95 -38.03 22.77
N GLU A 131 40.18 -38.61 21.85
CA GLU A 131 40.39 -38.54 20.39
C GLU A 131 40.41 -37.08 19.87
N LEU A 132 39.76 -36.16 20.57
CA LEU A 132 39.64 -34.74 20.22
C LEU A 132 40.67 -33.82 20.88
N LYS A 133 41.73 -34.32 21.52
CA LYS A 133 42.70 -33.54 22.35
C LYS A 133 43.19 -32.22 21.72
N ARG A 134 43.24 -32.09 20.40
CA ARG A 134 43.70 -30.88 19.70
C ARG A 134 42.54 -29.95 19.22
N ALA A 135 41.29 -30.36 19.38
CA ALA A 135 40.11 -29.63 18.85
C ALA A 135 39.29 -28.97 19.97
N LYS A 136 39.87 -28.02 20.70
CA LYS A 136 39.29 -27.39 21.91
C LYS A 136 37.82 -26.95 21.73
N LYS A 137 37.49 -26.30 20.60
CA LYS A 137 36.11 -25.85 20.33
C LYS A 137 35.12 -26.98 20.04
N GLN A 138 35.56 -28.12 19.50
CA GLN A 138 34.74 -29.31 19.33
C GLN A 138 34.47 -29.98 20.66
N ILE A 139 35.45 -30.01 21.56
CA ILE A 139 35.30 -30.50 22.93
C ILE A 139 34.29 -29.62 23.71
N GLU A 140 34.43 -28.32 23.59
CA GLU A 140 33.52 -27.34 24.22
C GLU A 140 32.06 -27.58 23.74
N ALA A 141 31.83 -27.73 22.44
CA ALA A 141 30.53 -28.03 21.86
C ALA A 141 29.94 -29.34 22.38
N LEU A 142 30.74 -30.43 22.40
CA LEU A 142 30.25 -31.69 22.91
C LEU A 142 29.99 -31.70 24.42
N ASN A 143 30.78 -30.96 25.21
CA ASN A 143 30.57 -30.82 26.65
C ASN A 143 29.25 -30.07 26.96
N LEU A 144 28.91 -29.05 26.17
CA LEU A 144 27.63 -28.38 26.27
C LEU A 144 26.47 -29.34 25.98
N LEU A 145 26.62 -30.21 24.99
CA LEU A 145 25.61 -31.21 24.63
C LEU A 145 25.48 -32.36 25.64
N LEU A 146 26.42 -32.53 26.55
CA LEU A 146 26.23 -33.47 27.69
C LEU A 146 25.22 -32.98 28.70
N THR A 147 25.01 -31.67 28.77
CA THR A 147 24.08 -31.07 29.77
C THR A 147 22.72 -30.79 29.19
N GLN A 148 22.62 -30.47 27.91
CA GLN A 148 21.37 -30.15 27.23
C GLN A 148 21.52 -30.19 25.70
N ASP A 149 20.45 -30.52 24.98
CA ASP A 149 20.40 -30.39 23.54
C ASP A 149 20.45 -28.89 23.15
N LEU A 150 21.25 -28.53 22.14
CA LEU A 150 21.43 -27.14 21.72
C LEU A 150 20.67 -26.85 20.43
N GLU A 151 19.85 -25.80 20.43
CA GLU A 151 19.08 -25.41 19.26
C GLU A 151 19.99 -25.03 18.08
N LYS A 152 19.68 -25.57 16.90
CA LYS A 152 20.41 -25.28 15.65
C LYS A 152 20.20 -23.81 15.28
N GLY A 153 21.27 -23.04 15.27
CA GLY A 153 21.24 -21.59 15.06
C GLY A 153 21.62 -20.77 16.28
N ASN A 154 21.90 -21.41 17.43
CA ASN A 154 22.56 -20.74 18.55
C ASN A 154 23.96 -20.29 18.09
N ASN A 155 24.24 -18.99 18.19
CA ASN A 155 25.45 -18.38 17.66
C ASN A 155 26.71 -18.59 18.51
N GLU A 156 26.61 -19.33 19.61
CA GLU A 156 27.73 -19.60 20.51
C GLU A 156 28.81 -20.48 19.84
N ILE A 157 28.39 -21.36 18.94
CA ILE A 157 29.28 -22.28 18.23
C ILE A 157 29.08 -22.15 16.73
N SER A 158 30.18 -22.00 15.99
CA SER A 158 30.14 -21.80 14.54
C SER A 158 29.57 -23.01 13.79
N SER A 159 28.86 -22.75 12.69
CA SER A 159 28.27 -23.79 11.82
C SER A 159 29.32 -24.78 11.26
N ALA A 160 30.55 -24.33 11.08
CA ALA A 160 31.66 -25.19 10.63
C ALA A 160 32.02 -26.26 11.66
N ILE A 161 31.93 -25.96 12.96
CA ILE A 161 32.20 -26.93 14.03
C ILE A 161 31.08 -28.00 14.05
N TRP A 162 29.82 -27.56 13.94
CA TRP A 162 28.68 -28.49 13.89
C TRP A 162 28.76 -29.42 12.67
N SER A 163 29.11 -28.89 11.50
CA SER A 163 29.28 -29.70 10.30
C SER A 163 30.43 -30.72 10.44
N ALA A 164 31.53 -30.33 11.08
CA ALA A 164 32.65 -31.22 11.34
C ALA A 164 32.33 -32.34 12.35
N LEU A 165 31.55 -32.01 13.39
CA LEU A 165 31.08 -32.99 14.38
C LEU A 165 30.07 -33.97 13.79
N LYS A 166 29.13 -33.45 12.96
CA LYS A 166 28.15 -34.28 12.24
C LYS A 166 28.84 -35.22 11.24
N GLY A 167 29.84 -34.72 10.50
CA GLY A 167 30.61 -35.56 9.55
C GLY A 167 31.38 -36.71 10.19
N LYS A 168 31.59 -36.67 11.54
CA LYS A 168 32.22 -37.73 12.33
C LYS A 168 31.20 -38.59 13.12
N ASP A 169 29.90 -38.33 12.94
CA ASP A 169 28.84 -38.99 13.70
C ASP A 169 28.92 -38.76 15.23
N TYR A 170 29.50 -37.63 15.68
CA TYR A 170 29.56 -37.28 17.10
C TYR A 170 28.34 -36.54 17.62
N VAL A 171 27.60 -35.94 16.67
CA VAL A 171 26.32 -35.27 16.93
C VAL A 171 25.29 -35.65 15.87
N GLU A 172 24.07 -35.70 16.26
CA GLU A 172 22.90 -35.86 15.38
C GLU A 172 21.97 -34.68 15.46
N GLU A 173 21.22 -34.47 14.38
CA GLU A 173 20.12 -33.51 14.39
C GLU A 173 18.84 -34.22 14.84
N ILE A 174 18.25 -33.74 15.90
CA ILE A 174 16.94 -34.19 16.34
C ILE A 174 15.89 -33.10 16.08
N ILE A 175 14.75 -33.51 15.59
CA ILE A 175 13.61 -32.64 15.38
C ILE A 175 12.70 -32.79 16.59
N VAL A 176 12.57 -31.72 17.36
CA VAL A 176 11.65 -31.67 18.51
C VAL A 176 10.40 -30.94 18.08
N PRO A 177 9.25 -31.59 18.04
CA PRO A 177 7.98 -30.90 17.78
C PRO A 177 7.78 -29.80 18.81
N THR A 178 7.65 -28.57 18.34
CA THR A 178 7.31 -27.46 19.24
C THR A 178 5.81 -27.53 19.49
N GLU A 179 5.39 -27.65 20.74
CA GLU A 179 3.99 -27.47 21.10
C GLU A 179 3.48 -26.14 20.60
N GLN A 180 2.57 -26.15 19.66
CA GLN A 180 1.94 -24.96 19.13
C GLN A 180 0.87 -24.50 20.12
N LYS A 181 1.24 -23.64 21.06
CA LYS A 181 0.27 -23.03 21.97
C LYS A 181 -0.47 -21.91 21.24
N SER A 182 -1.80 -21.94 21.30
CA SER A 182 -2.59 -20.80 20.86
C SER A 182 -2.21 -19.54 21.67
N TRP A 183 -2.49 -18.36 21.15
CA TRP A 183 -2.20 -17.11 21.87
C TRP A 183 -2.91 -17.07 23.25
N GLN A 184 -4.10 -17.67 23.38
CA GLN A 184 -4.81 -17.79 24.66
C GLN A 184 -4.05 -18.67 25.63
N GLN A 185 -3.57 -19.84 25.18
CA GLN A 185 -2.76 -20.73 25.98
C GLN A 185 -1.41 -20.13 26.40
N ALA A 186 -0.82 -19.32 25.50
CA ALA A 186 0.43 -18.61 25.78
C ALA A 186 0.22 -17.46 26.78
N LEU A 187 -0.95 -16.80 26.74
CA LEU A 187 -1.33 -15.77 27.71
C LEU A 187 -1.52 -16.36 29.11
N GLY A 188 -2.10 -17.57 29.19
CA GLY A 188 -2.38 -18.22 30.47
C GLY A 188 -3.25 -17.35 31.39
N ASP A 189 -2.86 -17.24 32.67
CA ASP A 189 -3.55 -16.40 33.66
C ASP A 189 -3.12 -14.93 33.65
N ASN A 190 -2.24 -14.51 32.73
CA ASN A 190 -1.82 -13.11 32.65
C ASN A 190 -3.00 -12.24 32.17
N PRO A 191 -3.07 -10.98 32.65
CA PRO A 191 -4.09 -10.06 32.17
C PRO A 191 -3.89 -9.77 30.67
N LEU A 192 -4.98 -9.77 29.91
CA LEU A 192 -4.99 -9.52 28.47
C LEU A 192 -4.39 -8.16 28.11
N VAL A 193 -4.67 -7.14 28.92
CA VAL A 193 -4.27 -5.75 28.70
C VAL A 193 -3.51 -5.18 29.89
N ASN A 194 -2.58 -4.30 29.61
CA ASN A 194 -1.94 -3.46 30.62
C ASN A 194 -2.84 -2.23 30.85
N LEU A 195 -3.48 -2.19 32.02
CA LEU A 195 -4.44 -1.14 32.39
C LEU A 195 -3.77 0.23 32.57
N ASP A 196 -2.50 0.29 32.93
CA ASP A 196 -1.74 1.53 33.11
C ASP A 196 -1.62 2.31 31.77
N ASN A 197 -1.70 1.60 30.66
CA ASN A 197 -1.64 2.19 29.31
C ASN A 197 -3.03 2.40 28.69
N ARG A 198 -4.12 2.17 29.43
CA ARG A 198 -5.49 2.37 28.96
C ARG A 198 -5.96 3.78 29.23
N LEU A 199 -6.25 4.53 28.15
CA LEU A 199 -6.76 5.89 28.29
C LEU A 199 -8.27 5.88 28.50
N THR A 200 -8.76 6.82 29.30
CA THR A 200 -10.20 7.07 29.47
C THR A 200 -10.77 7.74 28.21
N LEU A 201 -11.79 7.16 27.65
CA LEU A 201 -12.48 7.72 26.49
C LEU A 201 -13.24 9.00 26.86
N ASN A 202 -13.11 10.02 26.03
CA ASN A 202 -13.99 11.19 26.13
C ASN A 202 -15.42 10.84 25.64
N LYS A 203 -16.38 11.77 25.82
CA LYS A 203 -17.79 11.51 25.48
C LYS A 203 -18.00 11.08 24.02
N GLN A 204 -17.32 11.71 23.06
CA GLN A 204 -17.45 11.35 21.64
C GLN A 204 -16.85 9.98 21.36
N GLN A 205 -15.69 9.69 21.92
CA GLN A 205 -15.03 8.39 21.78
C GLN A 205 -15.86 7.27 22.44
N ALA A 206 -16.41 7.51 23.63
CA ALA A 206 -17.25 6.55 24.33
C ALA A 206 -18.53 6.25 23.55
N LEU A 207 -19.15 7.27 22.95
CA LEU A 207 -20.33 7.07 22.10
C LEU A 207 -19.98 6.25 20.85
N ALA A 208 -18.91 6.60 20.16
CA ALA A 208 -18.44 5.84 19.00
C ALA A 208 -18.11 4.39 19.36
N PHE A 209 -17.40 4.17 20.45
CA PHE A 209 -17.05 2.84 20.95
C PHE A 209 -18.28 2.00 21.31
N SER A 210 -19.27 2.60 21.97
CA SER A 210 -20.52 1.89 22.34
C SER A 210 -21.27 1.36 21.11
N GLN A 211 -21.28 2.14 20.02
CA GLN A 211 -21.91 1.70 18.77
C GLN A 211 -21.17 0.53 18.12
N LEU A 212 -19.82 0.52 18.16
CA LEU A 212 -19.00 -0.56 17.60
C LEU A 212 -19.25 -1.91 18.30
N ILE A 213 -19.43 -1.91 19.61
CA ILE A 213 -19.59 -3.16 20.38
C ILE A 213 -21.02 -3.71 20.35
N PHE A 214 -22.02 -2.89 20.02
CA PHE A 214 -23.42 -3.31 20.00
C PHE A 214 -23.81 -4.13 18.77
N GLN A 215 -23.08 -4.00 17.67
CA GLN A 215 -23.42 -4.68 16.41
C GLN A 215 -22.49 -5.86 16.18
N GLU A 216 -23.09 -7.04 16.03
CA GLU A 216 -22.38 -8.27 15.67
C GLU A 216 -22.47 -8.54 14.16
N GLY A 217 -21.56 -9.39 13.67
CA GLY A 217 -21.53 -9.79 12.27
C GLY A 217 -20.89 -8.76 11.35
N PHE A 218 -21.17 -8.86 10.05
CA PHE A 218 -20.59 -7.99 9.04
C PHE A 218 -21.17 -6.59 9.09
N ASN A 219 -20.32 -5.64 9.40
CA ASN A 219 -20.60 -4.22 9.35
C ASN A 219 -19.36 -3.47 8.86
N VAL A 220 -19.54 -2.46 8.02
CA VAL A 220 -18.48 -1.54 7.63
C VAL A 220 -18.65 -0.24 8.40
N TRP A 221 -17.68 0.09 9.21
CA TRP A 221 -17.63 1.30 10.01
C TRP A 221 -16.61 2.29 9.45
N LEU A 222 -17.02 3.51 9.20
CA LEU A 222 -16.12 4.62 8.91
C LEU A 222 -15.95 5.46 10.18
N LEU A 223 -14.77 5.42 10.78
CA LEU A 223 -14.38 6.28 11.89
C LEU A 223 -13.64 7.50 11.35
N GLU A 224 -14.39 8.55 11.11
CA GLU A 224 -13.85 9.85 10.73
C GLU A 224 -13.45 10.62 11.98
N GLY A 225 -12.19 11.02 12.07
CA GLY A 225 -11.72 11.76 13.23
C GLY A 225 -10.57 12.68 12.91
N VAL A 226 -10.68 13.94 13.33
CA VAL A 226 -9.60 14.91 13.13
C VAL A 226 -8.26 14.37 13.65
N THR A 227 -7.17 14.84 13.07
CA THR A 227 -5.83 14.42 13.52
C THR A 227 -5.67 14.70 15.02
N GLY A 228 -5.30 13.67 15.79
CA GLY A 228 -5.22 13.78 17.24
C GLY A 228 -6.54 13.62 17.99
N SER A 229 -7.61 13.16 17.36
CA SER A 229 -8.90 12.87 18.01
C SER A 229 -8.89 11.61 18.87
N GLY A 230 -7.81 10.81 18.82
CA GLY A 230 -7.69 9.58 19.59
C GLY A 230 -8.31 8.33 18.93
N LYS A 231 -8.43 8.30 17.59
CA LYS A 231 -8.87 7.10 16.84
C LYS A 231 -8.18 5.83 17.29
N THR A 232 -6.86 5.90 17.48
CA THR A 232 -6.05 4.74 17.90
C THR A 232 -6.52 4.17 19.23
N GLU A 233 -6.95 4.99 20.19
CA GLU A 233 -7.47 4.48 21.47
C GLU A 233 -8.78 3.69 21.27
N ILE A 234 -9.65 4.14 20.35
CA ILE A 234 -10.86 3.38 20.00
C ILE A 234 -10.47 2.03 19.37
N TYR A 235 -9.47 2.01 18.48
CA TYR A 235 -8.97 0.75 17.90
C TYR A 235 -8.49 -0.20 19.00
N LEU A 236 -7.65 0.27 19.93
CA LEU A 236 -7.10 -0.55 21.00
C LEU A 236 -8.21 -1.12 21.92
N GLN A 237 -9.22 -0.32 22.28
CA GLN A 237 -10.32 -0.80 23.08
C GLN A 237 -11.25 -1.75 22.30
N TYR A 238 -11.44 -1.54 21.01
CA TYR A 238 -12.23 -2.47 20.20
C TYR A 238 -11.51 -3.81 19.98
N ILE A 239 -10.20 -3.78 19.79
CA ILE A 239 -9.36 -4.97 19.75
C ILE A 239 -9.47 -5.76 21.06
N GLU A 240 -9.42 -5.07 22.20
CA GLU A 240 -9.58 -5.70 23.51
C GLU A 240 -10.87 -6.52 23.60
N GLU A 241 -12.00 -5.96 23.14
CA GLU A 241 -13.30 -6.68 23.15
C GLU A 241 -13.32 -7.89 22.21
N VAL A 242 -12.64 -7.82 21.05
CA VAL A 242 -12.52 -8.94 20.12
C VAL A 242 -11.63 -10.04 20.67
N LEU A 243 -10.50 -9.68 21.28
CA LEU A 243 -9.60 -10.64 21.94
C LEU A 243 -10.27 -11.32 23.15
N LYS A 244 -11.10 -10.62 23.92
CA LYS A 244 -11.92 -11.24 25.02
C LYS A 244 -12.85 -12.33 24.50
N LYS A 245 -13.29 -12.22 23.24
CA LYS A 245 -14.09 -13.28 22.57
C LYS A 245 -13.22 -14.42 22.01
N GLY A 246 -11.92 -14.43 22.26
CA GLY A 246 -10.96 -15.43 21.81
C GLY A 246 -10.54 -15.31 20.34
N LYS A 247 -10.95 -14.24 19.64
CA LYS A 247 -10.70 -14.07 18.21
C LYS A 247 -9.43 -13.28 17.93
N GLN A 248 -8.91 -13.44 16.71
CA GLN A 248 -7.72 -12.75 16.21
C GLN A 248 -8.09 -11.44 15.52
N VAL A 249 -7.12 -10.54 15.38
CA VAL A 249 -7.31 -9.22 14.76
C VAL A 249 -6.25 -8.93 13.70
N LEU A 250 -6.70 -8.38 12.58
CA LEU A 250 -5.82 -7.84 11.52
C LEU A 250 -5.90 -6.32 11.53
N VAL A 251 -4.74 -5.66 11.62
CA VAL A 251 -4.62 -4.20 11.51
C VAL A 251 -3.78 -3.86 10.29
N LEU A 252 -4.39 -3.19 9.34
CA LEU A 252 -3.71 -2.69 8.14
C LEU A 252 -3.39 -1.21 8.29
N VAL A 253 -2.13 -0.87 8.04
CA VAL A 253 -1.64 0.50 8.07
C VAL A 253 -0.89 0.81 6.77
N PRO A 254 -0.83 2.07 6.30
CA PRO A 254 0.05 2.43 5.19
C PRO A 254 1.51 2.11 5.49
N GLU A 255 2.32 1.83 4.45
CA GLU A 255 3.75 1.50 4.64
C GLU A 255 4.48 2.51 5.53
N ILE A 256 4.18 3.79 5.35
CA ILE A 256 4.78 4.88 6.14
C ILE A 256 4.18 4.98 7.56
N GLY A 257 2.98 4.45 7.77
CA GLY A 257 2.29 4.39 9.07
C GLY A 257 2.80 3.29 10.00
N LEU A 258 3.47 2.29 9.45
CA LEU A 258 4.02 1.17 10.22
C LEU A 258 5.36 1.55 10.86
N THR A 259 5.30 2.48 11.80
CA THR A 259 6.48 2.93 12.55
C THR A 259 6.72 2.09 13.80
N PRO A 260 7.97 2.01 14.30
CA PRO A 260 8.25 1.38 15.59
C PRO A 260 7.40 1.95 16.73
N GLN A 261 7.07 3.24 16.67
CA GLN A 261 6.20 3.89 17.63
C GLN A 261 4.77 3.35 17.61
N THR A 262 4.24 3.11 16.40
CA THR A 262 2.91 2.50 16.25
C THR A 262 2.88 1.11 16.85
N VAL A 263 3.86 0.26 16.49
CA VAL A 263 3.95 -1.11 17.03
C VAL A 263 4.09 -1.13 18.56
N ARG A 264 4.97 -0.27 19.11
CA ARG A 264 5.17 -0.15 20.57
C ARG A 264 3.88 0.19 21.32
N ARG A 265 2.97 0.97 20.73
CA ARG A 265 1.67 1.30 21.38
C ARG A 265 0.81 0.06 21.57
N PHE A 266 0.78 -0.84 20.58
CA PHE A 266 0.05 -2.10 20.69
C PHE A 266 0.74 -3.03 21.70
N GLN A 267 2.07 -3.16 21.63
CA GLN A 267 2.85 -3.99 22.55
C GLN A 267 2.77 -3.49 24.01
N ALA A 268 2.68 -2.19 24.23
CA ALA A 268 2.51 -1.63 25.56
C ALA A 268 1.08 -1.88 26.10
N ARG A 269 0.07 -2.01 25.23
CA ARG A 269 -1.33 -2.22 25.64
C ARG A 269 -1.65 -3.68 25.91
N PHE A 270 -1.19 -4.59 25.06
CA PHE A 270 -1.60 -6.01 25.07
C PHE A 270 -0.46 -6.93 25.47
N ASN A 271 -0.78 -7.88 26.37
CA ASN A 271 0.15 -8.91 26.83
C ASN A 271 0.03 -10.20 26.00
N VAL A 272 -0.24 -10.08 24.69
CA VAL A 272 -0.39 -11.19 23.76
C VAL A 272 0.63 -11.12 22.63
N GLU A 273 0.80 -12.21 21.90
CA GLU A 273 1.69 -12.23 20.73
C GLU A 273 1.16 -11.33 19.61
N ILE A 274 1.98 -10.35 19.22
CA ILE A 274 1.72 -9.38 18.17
C ILE A 274 2.75 -9.54 17.07
N ASP A 275 2.31 -9.96 15.92
CA ASP A 275 3.16 -10.09 14.75
C ASP A 275 3.09 -8.84 13.85
N VAL A 276 4.22 -8.51 13.22
CA VAL A 276 4.33 -7.35 12.34
C VAL A 276 4.79 -7.78 10.95
N LEU A 277 4.03 -7.42 9.91
CA LEU A 277 4.34 -7.70 8.50
C LEU A 277 4.67 -6.43 7.72
N HIS A 278 5.93 -6.27 7.31
CA HIS A 278 6.41 -5.14 6.52
C HIS A 278 7.42 -5.56 5.45
N SER A 279 7.76 -4.63 4.55
CA SER A 279 8.65 -4.87 3.41
C SER A 279 10.08 -5.28 3.80
N ASN A 280 10.56 -4.89 4.99
CA ASN A 280 11.93 -5.16 5.46
C ASN A 280 12.12 -6.55 6.08
N LEU A 281 11.05 -7.33 6.29
CA LEU A 281 11.15 -8.71 6.76
C LEU A 281 11.75 -9.61 5.68
N ASN A 282 12.63 -10.52 6.07
CA ASN A 282 13.09 -11.58 5.18
C ASN A 282 11.99 -12.64 4.97
N ASP A 283 12.17 -13.50 3.97
CA ASP A 283 11.16 -14.49 3.57
C ASP A 283 10.86 -15.52 4.68
N THR A 284 11.83 -15.85 5.51
CA THR A 284 11.64 -16.75 6.67
C THR A 284 10.76 -16.10 7.73
N GLN A 285 11.04 -14.84 8.07
CA GLN A 285 10.22 -14.10 9.03
C GLN A 285 8.78 -13.96 8.56
N ARG A 286 8.57 -13.69 7.26
CA ARG A 286 7.22 -13.60 6.66
C ARG A 286 6.48 -14.93 6.74
N LEU A 287 7.16 -16.03 6.45
CA LEU A 287 6.57 -17.36 6.57
C LEU A 287 6.19 -17.65 8.02
N ASN A 288 7.06 -17.36 8.99
CA ASN A 288 6.78 -17.58 10.41
C ASN A 288 5.55 -16.80 10.91
N VAL A 289 5.40 -15.53 10.50
CA VAL A 289 4.21 -14.75 10.84
C VAL A 289 2.95 -15.38 10.24
N TRP A 290 3.01 -15.77 8.96
CA TRP A 290 1.89 -16.40 8.27
C TRP A 290 1.47 -17.71 8.96
N GLU A 291 2.43 -18.54 9.38
CA GLU A 291 2.16 -19.78 10.10
C GLU A 291 1.58 -19.54 11.49
N ARG A 292 2.17 -18.61 12.27
CA ARG A 292 1.66 -18.29 13.62
C ARG A 292 0.24 -17.75 13.58
N ALA A 293 -0.10 -16.93 12.61
CA ALA A 293 -1.46 -16.45 12.44
C ALA A 293 -2.43 -17.60 12.09
N ARG A 294 -2.04 -18.46 11.13
CA ARG A 294 -2.84 -19.58 10.65
C ARG A 294 -3.09 -20.64 11.73
N THR A 295 -2.13 -20.85 12.62
CA THR A 295 -2.21 -21.82 13.71
C THR A 295 -2.75 -21.22 15.03
N GLY A 296 -3.17 -19.94 15.01
CA GLY A 296 -3.74 -19.27 16.16
C GLY A 296 -2.74 -18.88 17.25
N GLN A 297 -1.43 -18.84 16.94
CA GLN A 297 -0.41 -18.42 17.89
C GLN A 297 -0.32 -16.88 18.00
N SER A 298 -0.60 -16.15 16.91
CA SER A 298 -0.66 -14.69 16.91
C SER A 298 -2.07 -14.22 17.26
N ALA A 299 -2.20 -13.33 18.23
CA ALA A 299 -3.48 -12.67 18.55
C ALA A 299 -3.77 -11.51 17.62
N ILE A 300 -2.74 -10.72 17.30
CA ILE A 300 -2.83 -9.52 16.49
C ILE A 300 -1.75 -9.58 15.40
N VAL A 301 -2.15 -9.31 14.17
CA VAL A 301 -1.20 -9.08 13.07
C VAL A 301 -1.35 -7.63 12.61
N ILE A 302 -0.25 -6.88 12.64
CA ILE A 302 -0.18 -5.51 12.14
C ILE A 302 0.65 -5.52 10.87
N GLY A 303 0.15 -4.96 9.79
CA GLY A 303 0.96 -4.94 8.57
C GLY A 303 0.48 -3.96 7.52
N THR A 304 1.22 -3.95 6.42
CA THR A 304 0.88 -3.14 5.25
C THR A 304 -0.11 -3.91 4.36
N ARG A 305 -0.42 -3.37 3.21
CA ARG A 305 -1.36 -3.94 2.23
C ARG A 305 -1.29 -5.47 2.07
N SER A 306 -0.08 -6.04 2.00
CA SER A 306 0.10 -7.48 1.80
C SER A 306 -0.27 -8.34 3.01
N ALA A 307 -0.38 -7.75 4.20
CA ALA A 307 -0.81 -8.46 5.40
C ALA A 307 -2.27 -8.93 5.32
N LEU A 308 -3.07 -8.37 4.40
CA LEU A 308 -4.43 -8.83 4.12
C LEU A 308 -4.49 -10.32 3.72
N PHE A 309 -3.42 -10.86 3.13
CA PHE A 309 -3.35 -12.27 2.71
C PHE A 309 -2.85 -13.22 3.80
N THR A 310 -2.64 -12.71 4.99
CA THR A 310 -2.37 -13.57 6.16
C THR A 310 -3.61 -14.41 6.45
N GLN A 311 -3.44 -15.71 6.57
CA GLN A 311 -4.52 -16.58 6.97
C GLN A 311 -4.58 -16.62 8.51
N PHE A 312 -5.77 -16.63 9.02
CA PHE A 312 -6.05 -16.69 10.45
C PHE A 312 -6.85 -17.94 10.79
N SER A 313 -6.66 -18.47 11.98
CA SER A 313 -7.50 -19.58 12.49
C SER A 313 -8.92 -19.09 12.83
N ASP A 314 -9.06 -17.92 13.45
CA ASP A 314 -10.35 -17.31 13.79
C ASP A 314 -10.26 -15.78 13.82
N LEU A 315 -10.31 -15.17 12.64
CA LEU A 315 -10.29 -13.71 12.49
C LEU A 315 -11.64 -13.11 12.95
N GLY A 316 -11.60 -12.13 13.84
CA GLY A 316 -12.79 -11.47 14.38
C GLY A 316 -12.94 -9.98 14.03
N LEU A 317 -11.88 -9.34 13.53
CA LEU A 317 -11.91 -7.91 13.22
C LEU A 317 -10.82 -7.56 12.20
N ILE A 318 -11.18 -6.69 11.25
CA ILE A 318 -10.21 -6.03 10.36
C ILE A 318 -10.25 -4.52 10.64
N ILE A 319 -9.09 -3.91 10.86
CA ILE A 319 -8.95 -2.44 10.97
C ILE A 319 -8.07 -1.96 9.83
N LEU A 320 -8.52 -0.94 9.11
CA LEU A 320 -7.69 -0.16 8.18
C LEU A 320 -7.52 1.25 8.73
N ASP A 321 -6.31 1.61 9.13
CA ASP A 321 -6.01 2.99 9.47
C ASP A 321 -5.58 3.77 8.23
N GLU A 322 -5.96 5.05 8.17
CA GLU A 322 -5.77 5.93 7.01
C GLU A 322 -6.30 5.29 5.70
N GLU A 323 -7.57 4.85 5.69
CA GLU A 323 -8.21 4.07 4.60
C GLU A 323 -8.11 4.72 3.22
N HIS A 324 -7.98 6.06 3.18
CA HIS A 324 -7.83 6.85 1.97
C HIS A 324 -6.46 6.72 1.30
N ASP A 325 -5.48 6.07 1.98
CA ASP A 325 -4.12 6.04 1.48
C ASP A 325 -3.98 5.25 0.17
N GLY A 326 -3.43 5.91 -0.86
CA GLY A 326 -3.21 5.29 -2.16
C GLY A 326 -2.26 4.09 -2.16
N SER A 327 -1.48 3.85 -1.09
CA SER A 327 -0.62 2.67 -0.97
C SER A 327 -1.39 1.37 -0.78
N PHE A 328 -2.67 1.45 -0.42
CA PHE A 328 -3.55 0.28 -0.39
C PHE A 328 -3.92 -0.27 -1.78
N LYS A 329 -3.72 0.50 -2.86
CA LYS A 329 -3.85 0.02 -4.24
C LYS A 329 -2.52 -0.56 -4.72
N GLN A 330 -2.52 -1.82 -5.17
CA GLN A 330 -1.38 -2.45 -5.83
C GLN A 330 -1.19 -1.87 -7.23
N GLN A 331 0.03 -1.46 -7.57
CA GLN A 331 0.34 -0.82 -8.87
C GLN A 331 0.87 -1.80 -9.91
N ASP A 332 1.43 -2.93 -9.50
CA ASP A 332 2.05 -3.93 -10.36
C ASP A 332 1.40 -5.30 -10.19
N GLY A 333 1.44 -6.14 -11.24
CA GLY A 333 0.88 -7.47 -11.23
C GLY A 333 -0.65 -7.46 -11.05
N TRP A 334 -1.15 -8.18 -10.09
CA TRP A 334 -2.55 -8.15 -9.65
C TRP A 334 -2.87 -6.84 -8.93
N ARG A 335 -3.62 -5.92 -9.60
CA ARG A 335 -3.89 -4.54 -9.18
C ARG A 335 -5.11 -4.42 -8.29
N TYR A 336 -5.11 -5.11 -7.16
CA TYR A 336 -6.18 -5.05 -6.17
C TYR A 336 -6.10 -3.79 -5.30
N HIS A 337 -7.22 -3.45 -4.66
CA HIS A 337 -7.29 -2.46 -3.59
C HIS A 337 -7.54 -3.16 -2.24
N ALA A 338 -6.62 -3.02 -1.28
CA ALA A 338 -6.69 -3.77 -0.01
C ALA A 338 -7.91 -3.39 0.84
N ARG A 339 -8.35 -2.12 0.83
CA ARG A 339 -9.59 -1.72 1.49
C ARG A 339 -10.78 -2.52 0.94
N ASP A 340 -10.95 -2.52 -0.36
CA ASP A 340 -12.12 -3.15 -1.00
C ASP A 340 -12.08 -4.67 -0.87
N LEU A 341 -10.90 -5.29 -1.01
CA LEU A 341 -10.73 -6.72 -0.73
C LEU A 341 -10.95 -7.06 0.74
N GLY A 342 -10.52 -6.19 1.66
CA GLY A 342 -10.74 -6.37 3.10
C GLY A 342 -12.21 -6.34 3.45
N ILE A 343 -12.99 -5.45 2.83
CA ILE A 343 -14.46 -5.40 3.01
C ILE A 343 -15.12 -6.69 2.52
N VAL A 344 -14.72 -7.19 1.34
CA VAL A 344 -15.26 -8.46 0.83
C VAL A 344 -14.85 -9.64 1.70
N LEU A 345 -13.62 -9.67 2.21
CA LEU A 345 -13.16 -10.69 3.16
C LEU A 345 -13.99 -10.65 4.46
N ALA A 346 -14.17 -9.46 5.04
CA ALA A 346 -14.98 -9.27 6.23
C ALA A 346 -16.43 -9.72 6.03
N GLN A 347 -17.01 -9.43 4.86
CA GLN A 347 -18.35 -9.90 4.50
C GLN A 347 -18.42 -11.42 4.42
N LYS A 348 -17.46 -12.07 3.78
CA LYS A 348 -17.42 -13.54 3.67
C LYS A 348 -17.21 -14.24 5.01
N LEU A 349 -16.46 -13.64 5.91
CA LEU A 349 -16.22 -14.13 7.27
C LEU A 349 -17.34 -13.72 8.25
N ASN A 350 -18.26 -12.87 7.83
CA ASN A 350 -19.31 -12.28 8.68
C ASN A 350 -18.74 -11.57 9.92
N ILE A 351 -17.70 -10.76 9.73
CA ILE A 351 -17.02 -9.99 10.80
C ILE A 351 -17.04 -8.49 10.50
N PRO A 352 -16.90 -7.63 11.51
CA PRO A 352 -16.82 -6.18 11.31
C PRO A 352 -15.49 -5.77 10.69
N ILE A 353 -15.55 -4.67 9.94
CA ILE A 353 -14.37 -3.96 9.45
C ILE A 353 -14.47 -2.48 9.81
N LEU A 354 -13.39 -1.92 10.38
CA LEU A 354 -13.28 -0.54 10.80
C LEU A 354 -12.31 0.21 9.92
N LEU A 355 -12.79 1.21 9.20
CA LEU A 355 -12.03 2.11 8.34
C LEU A 355 -11.79 3.40 9.08
N GLY A 356 -10.54 3.73 9.39
CA GLY A 356 -10.20 4.96 10.10
C GLY A 356 -9.54 5.99 9.19
N SER A 357 -9.96 7.24 9.27
CA SER A 357 -9.33 8.35 8.56
C SER A 357 -9.65 9.70 9.19
N ALA A 358 -8.74 10.67 8.99
CA ALA A 358 -9.04 12.08 9.22
C ALA A 358 -9.63 12.75 7.96
N THR A 359 -9.42 12.13 6.82
CA THR A 359 -9.81 12.61 5.49
C THR A 359 -10.28 11.42 4.66
N PRO A 360 -11.47 10.90 4.94
CA PRO A 360 -11.99 9.72 4.25
C PRO A 360 -11.99 9.89 2.73
N SER A 361 -11.77 8.79 2.01
CA SER A 361 -11.90 8.79 0.55
C SER A 361 -13.34 9.14 0.13
N LEU A 362 -13.49 9.79 -1.01
CA LEU A 362 -14.83 10.16 -1.49
C LEU A 362 -15.70 8.93 -1.79
N GLU A 363 -15.10 7.78 -2.09
CA GLU A 363 -15.81 6.50 -2.18
C GLU A 363 -16.41 6.10 -0.82
N SER A 364 -15.66 6.24 0.26
CA SER A 364 -16.13 5.91 1.62
C SER A 364 -17.20 6.89 2.08
N VAL A 365 -17.03 8.19 1.82
CA VAL A 365 -18.04 9.22 2.13
C VAL A 365 -19.34 8.93 1.37
N ASN A 366 -19.26 8.63 0.07
CA ASN A 366 -20.43 8.27 -0.73
C ASN A 366 -21.13 7.00 -0.23
N ASN A 367 -20.37 6.00 0.25
CA ASN A 367 -20.95 4.79 0.82
C ASN A 367 -21.66 5.05 2.16
N VAL A 368 -21.18 6.01 2.97
CA VAL A 368 -21.88 6.50 4.16
C VAL A 368 -23.20 7.18 3.78
N GLN A 369 -23.16 8.12 2.82
CA GLN A 369 -24.36 8.84 2.35
C GLN A 369 -25.43 7.89 1.78
N ASN A 370 -25.00 6.78 1.16
CA ASN A 370 -25.90 5.76 0.64
C ASN A 370 -26.32 4.70 1.68
N GLY A 371 -25.97 4.87 2.97
CA GLY A 371 -26.32 3.95 4.04
C GLY A 371 -25.63 2.59 3.99
N LYS A 372 -24.57 2.43 3.19
CA LYS A 372 -23.79 1.18 3.08
C LYS A 372 -22.77 1.04 4.20
N TYR A 373 -22.27 2.16 4.71
CA TYR A 373 -21.31 2.20 5.83
C TYR A 373 -21.93 2.95 7.00
N HIS A 374 -21.66 2.50 8.20
CA HIS A 374 -21.94 3.24 9.42
C HIS A 374 -20.90 4.34 9.61
N HIS A 375 -21.30 5.49 10.13
CA HIS A 375 -20.44 6.66 10.27
C HIS A 375 -20.26 7.04 11.73
N LEU A 376 -19.02 7.09 12.18
CA LEU A 376 -18.62 7.55 13.52
C LEU A 376 -17.72 8.78 13.36
N VAL A 377 -18.06 9.88 14.04
CA VAL A 377 -17.36 11.15 13.90
C VAL A 377 -16.72 11.60 15.21
N LEU A 378 -15.43 11.91 15.16
CA LEU A 378 -14.67 12.51 16.25
C LEU A 378 -14.22 13.91 15.83
N SER A 379 -15.05 14.90 16.06
CA SER A 379 -14.83 16.28 15.61
C SER A 379 -13.83 17.08 16.47
N LYS A 380 -13.50 16.59 17.68
CA LYS A 380 -12.64 17.29 18.62
C LYS A 380 -11.29 16.58 18.77
N ARG A 381 -10.20 17.37 18.87
CA ARG A 381 -8.89 16.84 19.26
C ARG A 381 -8.92 16.39 20.72
N ALA A 382 -8.18 15.34 21.03
CA ALA A 382 -7.93 14.95 22.42
C ALA A 382 -6.86 15.89 22.99
N GLY A 383 -7.19 16.73 23.97
CA GLY A 383 -6.31 17.72 24.59
C GLY A 383 -6.56 19.18 24.16
N ASN A 384 -5.90 20.11 24.82
CA ASN A 384 -5.99 21.56 24.59
C ASN A 384 -5.04 21.99 23.47
N ALA A 385 -5.41 21.76 22.21
CA ALA A 385 -4.62 22.24 21.08
C ALA A 385 -5.03 23.68 20.71
N THR A 386 -4.04 24.56 20.56
CA THR A 386 -4.21 25.92 20.03
C THR A 386 -4.74 25.93 18.61
N ALA A 387 -5.57 26.90 18.25
CA ALA A 387 -6.09 27.06 16.91
C ALA A 387 -4.95 27.28 15.89
N LEU A 388 -5.01 26.56 14.79
CA LEU A 388 -4.07 26.67 13.68
C LEU A 388 -4.35 27.97 12.91
N ARG A 389 -3.30 28.71 12.56
CA ARG A 389 -3.41 29.85 11.64
C ARG A 389 -3.19 29.38 10.21
N GLN A 390 -4.04 29.83 9.30
CA GLN A 390 -3.98 29.47 7.88
C GLN A 390 -3.76 30.75 7.06
N PHE A 391 -2.84 30.67 6.10
CA PHE A 391 -2.50 31.77 5.22
C PHE A 391 -2.47 31.29 3.77
N VAL A 392 -3.07 32.07 2.89
CA VAL A 392 -2.94 31.89 1.43
C VAL A 392 -2.11 33.05 0.89
N ILE A 393 -1.06 32.72 0.17
CA ILE A 393 -0.23 33.70 -0.55
C ILE A 393 -0.64 33.65 -2.01
N ASP A 394 -1.16 34.78 -2.51
CA ASP A 394 -1.38 34.99 -3.93
C ASP A 394 -0.03 35.20 -4.62
N LEU A 395 0.30 34.30 -5.53
CA LEU A 395 1.57 34.33 -6.27
C LEU A 395 1.57 35.34 -7.42
N LYS A 396 0.41 35.87 -7.82
CA LYS A 396 0.33 36.91 -8.85
C LYS A 396 1.13 38.11 -8.41
N HIS A 397 1.95 38.64 -9.33
CA HIS A 397 2.81 39.79 -9.09
C HIS A 397 3.85 39.67 -7.97
N GLN A 398 4.03 38.44 -7.41
CA GLN A 398 5.07 38.18 -6.43
C GLN A 398 6.41 37.81 -7.09
N ARG A 399 7.50 38.17 -6.43
CA ARG A 399 8.81 37.69 -6.82
C ARG A 399 8.97 36.25 -6.37
N ILE A 400 9.12 35.33 -7.33
CA ILE A 400 9.27 33.91 -7.06
C ILE A 400 10.67 33.45 -7.43
N GLN A 401 11.35 32.81 -6.51
CA GLN A 401 12.64 32.17 -6.74
C GLN A 401 12.50 30.66 -6.54
N ASN A 402 12.61 29.90 -7.63
CA ASN A 402 12.44 28.44 -7.59
C ASN A 402 11.22 27.99 -6.78
N GLY A 403 10.03 28.60 -7.07
CA GLY A 403 8.74 28.30 -6.46
C GLY A 403 8.52 28.82 -5.05
N LEU A 404 9.46 29.58 -4.49
CA LEU A 404 9.31 30.23 -3.19
C LEU A 404 9.07 31.73 -3.40
N SER A 405 7.98 32.24 -2.84
CA SER A 405 7.68 33.67 -2.82
C SER A 405 8.39 34.37 -1.66
N GLU A 406 8.70 35.65 -1.84
CA GLU A 406 9.36 36.45 -0.80
C GLU A 406 8.54 36.49 0.53
N PRO A 407 7.18 36.63 0.50
CA PRO A 407 6.39 36.55 1.73
C PRO A 407 6.52 35.20 2.45
N LEU A 408 6.67 34.08 1.75
CA LEU A 408 6.92 32.80 2.38
C LEU A 408 8.32 32.76 3.02
N LEU A 409 9.35 33.23 2.32
CA LEU A 409 10.72 33.26 2.83
C LEU A 409 10.84 34.12 4.10
N GLN A 410 10.12 35.25 4.16
CA GLN A 410 10.06 36.10 5.36
C GLN A 410 9.41 35.37 6.56
N ARG A 411 8.27 34.70 6.34
CA ARG A 411 7.64 33.90 7.40
C ARG A 411 8.54 32.76 7.87
N MET A 412 9.22 32.07 6.96
CA MET A 412 10.21 31.06 7.32
C MET A 412 11.29 31.62 8.24
N GLN A 413 11.82 32.78 7.88
CA GLN A 413 12.84 33.46 8.68
C GLN A 413 12.35 33.77 10.10
N GLU A 414 11.13 34.33 10.25
CA GLU A 414 10.52 34.63 11.55
C GLU A 414 10.38 33.39 12.44
N HIS A 415 10.02 32.24 11.88
CA HIS A 415 9.91 30.98 12.63
C HIS A 415 11.28 30.42 13.01
N LEU A 416 12.25 30.48 12.10
CA LEU A 416 13.61 30.00 12.33
C LEU A 416 14.35 30.84 13.38
N GLU A 417 14.18 32.15 13.36
CA GLU A 417 14.77 33.08 14.36
C GLU A 417 14.22 32.84 15.78
N LYS A 418 12.97 32.33 15.88
CA LYS A 418 12.39 31.92 17.16
C LYS A 418 12.84 30.52 17.61
N GLY A 419 13.79 29.90 16.91
CA GLY A 419 14.30 28.57 17.22
C GLY A 419 13.31 27.43 16.85
N ASN A 420 12.35 27.68 15.97
CA ASN A 420 11.37 26.69 15.53
C ASN A 420 11.83 26.01 14.23
N GLN A 421 11.17 24.89 13.91
CA GLN A 421 11.37 24.18 12.65
C GLN A 421 10.30 24.56 11.62
N VAL A 422 10.70 24.53 10.36
CA VAL A 422 9.83 24.82 9.21
C VAL A 422 9.78 23.60 8.30
N LEU A 423 8.60 23.22 7.85
CA LEU A 423 8.36 22.11 6.92
C LEU A 423 7.83 22.64 5.59
N LEU A 424 8.57 22.40 4.52
CA LEU A 424 8.16 22.69 3.14
C LEU A 424 7.67 21.41 2.48
N PHE A 425 6.44 21.44 2.00
CA PHE A 425 5.79 20.31 1.38
C PHE A 425 5.69 20.50 -0.13
N LEU A 426 6.30 19.58 -0.89
CA LEU A 426 6.22 19.53 -2.33
C LEU A 426 5.25 18.45 -2.78
N ASN A 427 4.21 18.83 -3.50
CA ASN A 427 3.30 17.89 -4.12
C ASN A 427 3.90 17.39 -5.46
N ARG A 428 4.77 16.35 -5.40
CA ARG A 428 5.59 15.89 -6.54
C ARG A 428 4.94 14.77 -7.38
N ARG A 429 3.83 14.17 -6.94
CA ARG A 429 3.32 12.97 -7.62
C ARG A 429 2.23 13.27 -8.64
N GLY A 430 2.47 12.86 -9.90
CA GLY A 430 1.43 12.55 -10.86
C GLY A 430 0.82 13.73 -11.64
N PHE A 431 1.33 14.94 -11.50
CA PHE A 431 0.77 16.07 -12.24
C PHE A 431 1.56 16.33 -13.51
N ALA A 432 0.84 16.30 -14.64
CA ALA A 432 1.37 16.76 -15.90
C ALA A 432 1.65 18.26 -15.81
N PRO A 433 2.84 18.74 -16.19
CA PRO A 433 3.19 20.16 -16.09
C PRO A 433 2.26 20.99 -16.98
N VAL A 434 1.64 21.99 -16.37
CA VAL A 434 0.79 22.96 -17.05
C VAL A 434 1.60 24.25 -17.30
N LEU A 435 1.36 24.90 -18.42
CA LEU A 435 1.93 26.21 -18.71
C LEU A 435 0.99 27.29 -18.19
N LEU A 436 1.49 28.17 -17.32
CA LEU A 436 0.74 29.29 -16.79
C LEU A 436 1.49 30.62 -16.91
N CYS A 437 0.75 31.70 -16.98
CA CYS A 437 1.33 33.03 -16.94
C CYS A 437 1.58 33.44 -15.48
N HIS A 438 2.82 33.80 -15.16
CA HIS A 438 3.19 34.24 -13.82
C HIS A 438 2.49 35.54 -13.40
N GLU A 439 2.26 36.46 -14.32
CA GLU A 439 1.72 37.77 -14.01
C GLU A 439 0.20 37.75 -13.72
N CYS A 440 -0.59 37.08 -14.57
CA CYS A 440 -2.04 37.13 -14.46
C CYS A 440 -2.68 35.78 -14.10
N GLY A 441 -1.88 34.69 -13.98
CA GLY A 441 -2.39 33.36 -13.68
C GLY A 441 -3.04 32.65 -14.87
N TRP A 442 -3.11 33.25 -16.07
CA TRP A 442 -3.71 32.62 -17.24
C TRP A 442 -3.09 31.24 -17.51
N ILE A 443 -3.96 30.26 -17.71
CA ILE A 443 -3.61 28.90 -18.11
C ILE A 443 -4.06 28.68 -19.55
N ASP A 444 -3.24 27.97 -20.32
CA ASP A 444 -3.55 27.65 -21.68
C ASP A 444 -4.47 26.43 -21.77
N GLU A 445 -5.72 26.66 -22.14
CA GLU A 445 -6.77 25.64 -22.20
C GLU A 445 -7.02 25.15 -23.63
N CYS A 446 -7.42 23.89 -23.72
CA CYS A 446 -7.76 23.27 -24.99
C CYS A 446 -9.10 23.81 -25.51
N HIS A 447 -9.10 24.37 -26.71
CA HIS A 447 -10.30 24.93 -27.36
C HIS A 447 -11.42 23.90 -27.60
N HIS A 448 -11.11 22.58 -27.59
CA HIS A 448 -12.09 21.51 -27.79
C HIS A 448 -12.63 20.92 -26.48
N CYS A 449 -11.94 21.09 -25.35
CA CYS A 449 -12.23 20.37 -24.11
C CYS A 449 -12.31 21.26 -22.89
N GLU A 450 -11.96 22.54 -22.98
CA GLU A 450 -11.87 23.47 -21.83
C GLU A 450 -11.01 22.88 -20.68
N LYS A 451 -10.01 22.09 -21.03
CA LYS A 451 -9.05 21.47 -20.12
C LYS A 451 -7.68 22.07 -20.34
N PRO A 452 -6.85 22.26 -19.29
CA PRO A 452 -5.50 22.74 -19.45
C PRO A 452 -4.69 21.85 -20.39
N TYR A 453 -3.86 22.49 -21.21
CA TYR A 453 -2.86 21.76 -21.97
C TYR A 453 -1.72 21.30 -21.07
N THR A 454 -1.24 20.07 -21.32
CA THR A 454 -0.01 19.57 -20.71
C THR A 454 1.21 19.99 -21.52
N TYR A 455 2.21 20.55 -20.86
CA TYR A 455 3.49 20.91 -21.48
C TYR A 455 4.42 19.71 -21.60
N HIS A 456 4.84 19.38 -22.81
CA HIS A 456 5.82 18.34 -23.10
C HIS A 456 7.18 18.96 -23.38
N GLN A 457 8.03 19.05 -22.36
CA GLN A 457 9.32 19.76 -22.40
C GLN A 457 10.25 19.25 -23.51
N HIS A 458 10.37 17.95 -23.72
CA HIS A 458 11.25 17.38 -24.75
C HIS A 458 10.80 17.72 -26.19
N GLN A 459 9.49 17.80 -26.40
CA GLN A 459 8.89 18.07 -27.70
C GLN A 459 8.60 19.58 -27.93
N ARG A 460 8.65 20.37 -26.85
CA ARG A 460 8.25 21.78 -26.80
C ARG A 460 6.85 22.02 -27.39
N VAL A 461 5.89 21.15 -27.01
CA VAL A 461 4.49 21.26 -27.44
C VAL A 461 3.56 21.22 -26.24
N LEU A 462 2.42 21.87 -26.43
CA LEU A 462 1.27 21.74 -25.53
C LEU A 462 0.31 20.69 -26.12
N ARG A 463 -0.07 19.70 -25.32
CA ARG A 463 -0.98 18.62 -25.75
C ARG A 463 -2.15 18.46 -24.79
N CYS A 464 -3.34 18.42 -25.32
CA CYS A 464 -4.52 18.04 -24.55
C CYS A 464 -4.59 16.50 -24.41
N HIS A 465 -4.50 15.98 -23.19
CA HIS A 465 -4.59 14.54 -22.94
C HIS A 465 -6.02 14.00 -22.96
N HIS A 466 -7.03 14.87 -23.14
CA HIS A 466 -8.42 14.45 -23.27
C HIS A 466 -8.80 14.17 -24.74
N CYS A 467 -8.44 15.07 -25.66
CA CYS A 467 -8.82 14.94 -27.08
C CYS A 467 -7.62 14.74 -28.03
N GLY A 468 -6.40 14.79 -27.51
CA GLY A 468 -5.18 14.65 -28.34
C GLY A 468 -4.76 15.92 -29.10
N ALA A 469 -5.52 17.01 -29.04
CA ALA A 469 -5.16 18.26 -29.71
C ALA A 469 -3.78 18.76 -29.27
N GLN A 470 -2.99 19.26 -30.23
CA GLN A 470 -1.64 19.77 -29.99
C GLN A 470 -1.51 21.17 -30.54
N LYS A 471 -0.68 21.98 -29.86
CA LYS A 471 -0.21 23.28 -30.39
C LYS A 471 1.21 23.57 -29.93
N THR A 472 1.85 24.51 -30.58
CA THR A 472 3.16 25.04 -30.17
C THR A 472 3.04 25.84 -28.89
N VAL A 473 4.11 25.87 -28.09
CA VAL A 473 4.17 26.70 -26.89
C VAL A 473 4.10 28.17 -27.28
N PRO A 474 3.14 28.95 -26.74
CA PRO A 474 3.05 30.36 -27.01
C PRO A 474 4.27 31.11 -26.47
N MET A 475 4.72 32.14 -27.15
CA MET A 475 5.85 32.98 -26.71
C MET A 475 5.41 34.02 -25.67
N GLN A 476 4.12 34.30 -25.60
CA GLN A 476 3.53 35.28 -24.68
C GLN A 476 2.15 34.81 -24.19
N CYS A 477 1.74 35.37 -23.08
CA CYS A 477 0.44 35.07 -22.48
C CYS A 477 -0.69 35.50 -23.40
N GLY A 478 -1.66 34.63 -23.65
CA GLY A 478 -2.85 34.93 -24.45
C GLY A 478 -3.80 35.95 -23.82
N HIS A 479 -3.66 36.24 -22.52
CA HIS A 479 -4.53 37.18 -21.81
C HIS A 479 -3.88 38.54 -21.57
N CYS A 480 -2.67 38.61 -21.00
CA CYS A 480 -2.02 39.87 -20.63
C CYS A 480 -0.80 40.26 -21.50
N GLY A 481 -0.39 39.40 -22.45
CA GLY A 481 0.75 39.65 -23.33
C GLY A 481 2.13 39.44 -22.68
N SER A 482 2.21 39.09 -21.39
CA SER A 482 3.49 38.86 -20.72
C SER A 482 4.24 37.68 -21.33
N THR A 483 5.56 37.79 -21.44
CA THR A 483 6.46 36.73 -21.86
C THR A 483 6.85 35.80 -20.67
N HIS A 484 6.44 36.13 -19.45
CA HIS A 484 6.78 35.39 -18.24
C HIS A 484 5.86 34.19 -18.06
N LEU A 485 6.03 33.21 -18.95
CA LEU A 485 5.31 31.95 -18.90
C LEU A 485 6.16 30.93 -18.10
N VAL A 486 5.56 30.32 -17.08
CA VAL A 486 6.24 29.35 -16.19
C VAL A 486 5.57 28.01 -16.28
N THR A 487 6.36 26.94 -16.15
CA THR A 487 5.84 25.59 -16.05
C THR A 487 5.75 25.19 -14.58
N THR A 488 4.66 24.55 -14.22
CA THR A 488 4.49 24.01 -12.88
C THR A 488 5.30 22.72 -12.73
N GLY A 489 6.34 22.72 -11.88
CA GLY A 489 7.15 21.52 -11.62
C GLY A 489 8.53 21.86 -11.03
N LEU A 490 8.64 21.82 -9.69
CA LEU A 490 9.89 22.04 -8.97
C LEU A 490 10.47 20.69 -8.48
N GLY A 491 11.81 20.57 -8.63
CA GLY A 491 12.56 19.48 -8.00
C GLY A 491 12.90 19.80 -6.55
N THR A 492 12.88 18.80 -5.67
CA THR A 492 13.33 18.93 -4.27
C THR A 492 14.79 19.37 -4.15
N GLU A 493 15.62 19.04 -5.14
CA GLU A 493 17.04 19.44 -5.21
C GLU A 493 17.21 20.92 -5.43
N GLN A 494 16.52 21.48 -6.43
CA GLN A 494 16.55 22.92 -6.71
C GLN A 494 16.03 23.74 -5.53
N LEU A 495 15.01 23.24 -4.83
CA LEU A 495 14.49 23.87 -3.63
C LEU A 495 15.52 23.84 -2.50
N GLU A 496 16.18 22.72 -2.30
CA GLU A 496 17.26 22.57 -1.31
C GLU A 496 18.42 23.55 -1.56
N GLU A 497 18.88 23.64 -2.82
CA GLU A 497 19.94 24.58 -3.22
C GLU A 497 19.56 26.04 -2.96
N THR A 498 18.33 26.43 -3.31
CA THR A 498 17.83 27.78 -3.07
C THR A 498 17.77 28.12 -1.60
N LEU A 499 17.30 27.19 -0.78
CA LEU A 499 17.20 27.38 0.66
C LEU A 499 18.57 27.40 1.34
N LYS A 500 19.54 26.61 0.88
CA LYS A 500 20.94 26.67 1.35
C LYS A 500 21.57 28.03 1.08
N ALA A 501 21.31 28.59 -0.10
CA ALA A 501 21.81 29.92 -0.44
C ALA A 501 21.15 31.04 0.39
N ARG A 502 19.84 30.92 0.68
CA ARG A 502 19.07 31.92 1.42
C ARG A 502 19.24 31.85 2.93
N PHE A 503 19.42 30.64 3.48
CA PHE A 503 19.49 30.35 4.90
C PHE A 503 20.73 29.51 5.25
N PRO A 504 21.96 30.01 4.98
CA PRO A 504 23.19 29.23 5.15
C PRO A 504 23.49 28.83 6.60
N GLN A 505 22.89 29.50 7.58
CA GLN A 505 23.06 29.25 9.00
C GLN A 505 22.18 28.10 9.55
N TYR A 506 21.22 27.60 8.77
CA TYR A 506 20.28 26.56 9.21
C TYR A 506 20.52 25.25 8.48
N ASN A 507 20.44 24.13 9.20
CA ASN A 507 20.55 22.81 8.62
C ASN A 507 19.25 22.40 7.90
N ILE A 508 19.40 21.87 6.69
CA ILE A 508 18.29 21.42 5.85
C ILE A 508 18.27 19.90 5.78
N ALA A 509 17.16 19.28 6.10
CA ALA A 509 16.91 17.88 5.88
C ALA A 509 15.94 17.68 4.71
N ARG A 510 16.40 16.99 3.64
CA ARG A 510 15.57 16.58 2.52
C ARG A 510 15.16 15.11 2.68
N ILE A 511 13.86 14.86 2.75
CA ILE A 511 13.26 13.52 2.88
C ILE A 511 12.37 13.24 1.67
N ASP A 512 12.93 12.56 0.70
CA ASP A 512 12.24 12.03 -0.47
C ASP A 512 12.62 10.55 -0.69
N ARG A 513 12.01 9.94 -1.71
CA ARG A 513 12.24 8.53 -2.02
C ARG A 513 13.71 8.23 -2.35
N ASP A 514 14.40 9.18 -2.98
CA ASP A 514 15.77 9.00 -3.44
C ASP A 514 16.75 9.14 -2.28
N SER A 515 16.51 10.10 -1.37
CA SER A 515 17.34 10.32 -0.17
C SER A 515 17.21 9.20 0.88
N THR A 516 16.09 8.48 0.89
CA THR A 516 15.76 7.45 1.90
C THR A 516 15.86 6.02 1.38
N ALA A 517 16.34 5.81 0.15
CA ALA A 517 16.39 4.48 -0.50
C ALA A 517 17.28 3.45 0.23
N ARG A 518 18.21 3.87 1.09
CA ARG A 518 19.08 2.96 1.87
C ARG A 518 18.44 2.62 3.21
N LYS A 519 18.48 1.35 3.60
CA LYS A 519 17.97 0.83 4.88
C LYS A 519 18.54 1.61 6.08
N GLY A 520 17.67 2.06 6.99
CA GLY A 520 18.06 2.78 8.23
C GLY A 520 18.29 4.29 8.06
N LYS A 521 18.32 4.84 6.84
CA LYS A 521 18.52 6.28 6.65
C LYS A 521 17.32 7.13 7.08
N LEU A 522 16.11 6.62 6.85
CA LEU A 522 14.90 7.34 7.24
C LEU A 522 14.83 7.52 8.76
N GLU A 523 15.11 6.46 9.50
CA GLU A 523 15.13 6.48 10.97
C GLU A 523 16.14 7.49 11.51
N GLY A 524 17.35 7.54 10.93
CA GLY A 524 18.37 8.51 11.31
C GLY A 524 17.95 9.96 11.04
N TYR A 525 17.34 10.25 9.88
CA TYR A 525 16.80 11.58 9.59
C TYR A 525 15.70 11.98 10.57
N LEU A 526 14.82 11.05 10.94
CA LEU A 526 13.73 11.33 11.88
C LEU A 526 14.26 11.63 13.29
N GLU A 527 15.29 10.92 13.75
CA GLU A 527 15.96 11.19 15.01
C GLU A 527 16.63 12.56 15.01
N ASP A 528 17.36 12.92 13.96
CA ASP A 528 17.99 14.23 13.82
C ASP A 528 16.97 15.39 13.82
N ILE A 529 15.81 15.18 13.19
CA ILE A 529 14.72 16.16 13.22
C ILE A 529 14.13 16.30 14.63
N GLN A 530 13.88 15.20 15.32
CA GLN A 530 13.34 15.21 16.67
C GLN A 530 14.30 15.86 17.68
N GLN A 531 15.61 15.69 17.48
CA GLN A 531 16.67 16.33 18.26
C GLN A 531 16.89 17.80 17.90
N GLY A 532 16.17 18.33 16.89
CA GLY A 532 16.32 19.73 16.46
C GLY A 532 17.58 20.04 15.67
N LYS A 533 18.33 19.02 15.21
CA LYS A 533 19.54 19.21 14.42
C LYS A 533 19.28 19.79 13.02
N SER A 534 18.09 19.57 12.48
CA SER A 534 17.64 20.13 11.21
C SER A 534 16.48 21.09 11.45
N GLN A 535 16.62 22.34 10.99
CA GLN A 535 15.63 23.40 11.21
C GLN A 535 14.69 23.57 10.01
N ILE A 536 15.17 23.30 8.79
CA ILE A 536 14.37 23.36 7.57
C ILE A 536 14.19 21.95 7.05
N LEU A 537 12.93 21.54 6.89
CA LEU A 537 12.56 20.21 6.41
C LEU A 537 11.94 20.37 5.03
N ILE A 538 12.45 19.63 4.04
CA ILE A 538 11.89 19.55 2.71
C ILE A 538 11.38 18.14 2.52
N GLY A 539 10.11 17.97 2.19
CA GLY A 539 9.57 16.66 2.02
C GLY A 539 8.41 16.54 1.05
N THR A 540 8.15 15.27 0.74
CA THR A 540 6.98 14.85 -0.01
C THR A 540 6.00 14.14 0.94
N GLN A 541 5.03 13.42 0.43
CA GLN A 541 4.01 12.69 1.22
C GLN A 541 4.57 11.80 2.35
N MET A 542 5.87 11.45 2.31
CA MET A 542 6.50 10.65 3.37
C MET A 542 6.53 11.37 4.72
N LEU A 543 6.74 12.71 4.73
CA LEU A 543 6.74 13.49 5.98
C LEU A 543 5.33 13.85 6.49
N ALA A 544 4.31 13.81 5.62
CA ALA A 544 2.94 14.09 6.03
C ALA A 544 2.36 13.01 6.94
N LYS A 545 2.92 11.80 6.92
CA LYS A 545 2.32 10.60 7.52
C LYS A 545 3.16 10.04 8.66
N GLY A 546 2.51 9.60 9.73
CA GLY A 546 3.09 8.75 10.78
C GLY A 546 4.06 9.39 11.76
N HIS A 547 4.63 10.59 11.50
CA HIS A 547 5.67 11.18 12.35
C HIS A 547 5.17 12.40 13.13
N HIS A 548 5.66 12.55 14.32
CA HIS A 548 5.38 13.70 15.19
C HIS A 548 6.60 14.62 15.24
N PHE A 549 6.41 15.89 14.86
CA PHE A 549 7.44 16.92 14.89
C PHE A 549 7.01 18.06 15.79
N PRO A 550 7.29 18.00 17.10
CA PRO A 550 6.77 18.97 18.09
C PRO A 550 7.27 20.39 17.86
N ASN A 551 8.43 20.56 17.24
CA ASN A 551 9.06 21.85 17.00
C ASN A 551 8.71 22.48 15.65
N VAL A 552 7.96 21.79 14.80
CA VAL A 552 7.48 22.34 13.52
C VAL A 552 6.29 23.25 13.79
N THR A 553 6.50 24.55 13.61
CA THR A 553 5.47 25.58 13.79
C THR A 553 5.01 26.21 12.49
N LEU A 554 5.78 26.11 11.40
CA LEU A 554 5.38 26.54 10.07
C LEU A 554 5.38 25.35 9.10
N VAL A 555 4.27 25.19 8.40
CA VAL A 555 4.18 24.23 7.30
C VAL A 555 3.74 24.96 6.04
N ALA A 556 4.50 24.83 4.95
CA ALA A 556 4.18 25.46 3.68
C ALA A 556 3.91 24.41 2.60
N LEU A 557 2.77 24.52 1.92
CA LEU A 557 2.46 23.76 0.71
C LEU A 557 2.88 24.58 -0.50
N VAL A 558 3.86 24.05 -1.22
CA VAL A 558 4.40 24.64 -2.44
C VAL A 558 3.82 23.88 -3.64
N ASN A 559 3.50 24.55 -4.73
CA ASN A 559 2.91 23.98 -5.95
C ASN A 559 1.46 23.44 -5.79
N VAL A 560 0.60 24.19 -5.16
CA VAL A 560 -0.83 23.85 -5.02
C VAL A 560 -1.53 23.81 -6.38
N ASP A 561 -1.18 24.72 -7.30
CA ASP A 561 -1.81 24.88 -8.61
C ASP A 561 -1.74 23.60 -9.47
N ASN A 562 -0.68 22.83 -9.35
CA ASN A 562 -0.55 21.54 -10.05
C ASN A 562 -1.68 20.56 -9.71
N ALA A 563 -2.21 20.63 -8.50
CA ALA A 563 -3.30 19.77 -8.08
C ALA A 563 -4.66 20.34 -8.53
N LEU A 564 -4.83 21.64 -8.46
CA LEU A 564 -6.09 22.30 -8.84
C LEU A 564 -6.39 22.17 -10.34
N PHE A 565 -5.34 22.14 -11.18
CA PHE A 565 -5.48 22.07 -12.64
C PHE A 565 -5.02 20.74 -13.23
N SER A 566 -4.98 19.69 -12.42
CA SER A 566 -4.63 18.36 -12.89
C SER A 566 -5.73 17.77 -13.79
N LEU A 567 -5.30 17.01 -14.80
CA LEU A 567 -6.21 16.18 -15.59
C LEU A 567 -6.77 14.98 -14.80
N ASP A 568 -6.13 14.63 -13.70
CA ASP A 568 -6.61 13.59 -12.79
C ASP A 568 -7.64 14.19 -11.83
N PHE A 569 -8.90 13.84 -12.01
CA PHE A 569 -10.01 14.31 -11.18
C PHE A 569 -9.87 13.97 -9.67
N ARG A 570 -8.92 13.10 -9.32
CA ARG A 570 -8.59 12.76 -7.93
C ARG A 570 -7.52 13.69 -7.32
N ALA A 571 -6.94 14.56 -8.11
CA ALA A 571 -5.83 15.40 -7.66
C ALA A 571 -6.26 16.41 -6.59
N GLU A 572 -7.44 16.99 -6.74
CA GLU A 572 -8.03 17.92 -5.75
C GLU A 572 -8.32 17.23 -4.43
N GLU A 573 -8.88 16.00 -4.47
CA GLU A 573 -9.09 15.17 -3.29
C GLU A 573 -7.78 14.87 -2.57
N ARG A 574 -6.74 14.49 -3.32
CA ARG A 574 -5.40 14.23 -2.75
C ARG A 574 -4.77 15.48 -2.15
N LEU A 575 -4.99 16.66 -2.77
CA LEU A 575 -4.53 17.92 -2.23
C LEU A 575 -5.23 18.23 -0.90
N ALA A 576 -6.55 18.08 -0.84
CA ALA A 576 -7.33 18.32 0.37
C ALA A 576 -6.92 17.37 1.51
N GLN A 577 -6.75 16.07 1.20
CA GLN A 577 -6.25 15.08 2.16
C GLN A 577 -4.86 15.44 2.67
N LEU A 578 -3.95 15.80 1.77
CA LEU A 578 -2.60 16.22 2.10
C LEU A 578 -2.62 17.49 2.97
N TYR A 579 -3.40 18.49 2.60
CA TYR A 579 -3.54 19.72 3.37
C TYR A 579 -3.95 19.46 4.82
N VAL A 580 -5.01 18.67 5.03
CA VAL A 580 -5.51 18.37 6.39
C VAL A 580 -4.49 17.55 7.19
N GLN A 581 -3.79 16.60 6.56
CA GLN A 581 -2.75 15.81 7.22
C GLN A 581 -1.58 16.67 7.67
N VAL A 582 -1.13 17.56 6.80
CA VAL A 582 0.01 18.45 7.03
C VAL A 582 -0.36 19.54 8.04
N ALA A 583 -1.54 20.14 7.90
CA ALA A 583 -2.10 21.09 8.87
C ALA A 583 -2.19 20.46 10.28
N GLY A 584 -2.54 19.18 10.34
CA GLY A 584 -2.58 18.45 11.61
C GLY A 584 -1.20 18.20 12.24
N ARG A 585 -0.09 18.51 11.58
CA ARG A 585 1.29 18.37 12.12
C ARG A 585 1.81 19.63 12.77
N SER A 586 1.31 20.80 12.39
CA SER A 586 1.71 22.07 12.96
C SER A 586 1.01 22.32 14.30
N GLY A 587 1.71 22.82 15.31
CA GLY A 587 1.12 23.33 16.57
C GLY A 587 0.55 22.26 17.50
N ARG A 588 1.19 21.11 17.68
CA ARG A 588 0.74 20.04 18.59
C ARG A 588 1.20 20.19 20.05
N ALA A 589 2.14 21.10 20.30
CA ALA A 589 2.57 21.45 21.65
C ALA A 589 1.92 22.78 22.05
N GLU A 590 2.44 23.45 23.06
CA GLU A 590 1.98 24.76 23.51
C GLU A 590 2.18 25.89 22.48
N LYS A 591 2.88 25.59 21.35
CA LYS A 591 3.18 26.57 20.31
C LYS A 591 2.10 26.61 19.24
N GLN A 592 1.66 27.82 18.89
CA GLN A 592 0.73 28.04 17.80
C GLN A 592 1.36 27.68 16.45
N GLY A 593 0.66 26.85 15.66
CA GLY A 593 1.10 26.44 14.35
C GLY A 593 0.53 27.31 13.23
N GLU A 594 1.31 27.45 12.15
CA GLU A 594 0.91 28.13 10.92
C GLU A 594 0.98 27.18 9.72
N VAL A 595 0.01 27.28 8.82
CA VAL A 595 0.00 26.62 7.51
C VAL A 595 -0.11 27.66 6.43
N VAL A 596 0.80 27.61 5.46
CA VAL A 596 0.85 28.54 4.34
C VAL A 596 0.66 27.77 3.03
N LEU A 597 -0.26 28.25 2.19
CA LEU A 597 -0.43 27.76 0.83
C LEU A 597 0.00 28.86 -0.13
N GLN A 598 0.76 28.50 -1.17
CA GLN A 598 1.10 29.39 -2.27
C GLN A 598 0.34 28.98 -3.53
N THR A 599 -0.40 29.89 -4.15
CA THR A 599 -1.20 29.62 -5.35
C THR A 599 -1.38 30.88 -6.18
N HIS A 600 -1.54 30.74 -7.51
CA HIS A 600 -2.00 31.82 -8.38
C HIS A 600 -3.53 31.98 -8.37
N TYR A 601 -4.23 31.06 -7.66
CA TYR A 601 -5.70 31.01 -7.62
C TYR A 601 -6.21 30.96 -6.19
N PRO A 602 -5.99 32.01 -5.39
CA PRO A 602 -6.43 32.05 -4.00
C PRO A 602 -7.95 31.90 -3.84
N ASP A 603 -8.71 32.37 -4.84
CA ASP A 603 -10.18 32.34 -4.84
C ASP A 603 -10.77 31.07 -5.49
N HIS A 604 -9.96 30.03 -5.73
CA HIS A 604 -10.47 28.78 -6.29
C HIS A 604 -11.54 28.16 -5.39
N PRO A 605 -12.78 27.88 -5.89
CA PRO A 605 -13.92 27.50 -5.03
C PRO A 605 -13.65 26.34 -4.09
N LEU A 606 -13.03 25.26 -4.59
CA LEU A 606 -12.71 24.09 -3.76
C LEU A 606 -11.65 24.40 -2.69
N LEU A 607 -10.68 25.27 -3.01
CA LEU A 607 -9.67 25.69 -2.04
C LEU A 607 -10.29 26.55 -0.94
N THR A 608 -11.13 27.50 -1.30
CA THR A 608 -11.87 28.35 -0.37
C THR A 608 -12.77 27.50 0.54
N THR A 609 -13.54 26.58 -0.03
CA THR A 609 -14.39 25.68 0.77
C THR A 609 -13.54 24.83 1.74
N LEU A 610 -12.43 24.28 1.29
CA LEU A 610 -11.53 23.50 2.15
C LEU A 610 -10.99 24.30 3.32
N LEU A 611 -10.56 25.54 3.07
CA LEU A 611 -9.94 26.40 4.07
C LEU A 611 -10.96 26.98 5.06
N GLU A 612 -12.12 27.40 4.59
CA GLU A 612 -13.15 28.06 5.42
C GLU A 612 -14.07 27.07 6.12
N LYS A 613 -14.50 26.02 5.43
CA LYS A 613 -15.53 25.07 5.89
C LYS A 613 -14.97 23.68 6.23
N GLY A 614 -13.71 23.40 5.89
CA GLY A 614 -13.04 22.15 6.20
C GLY A 614 -13.28 21.02 5.20
N TYR A 615 -12.71 19.86 5.52
CA TYR A 615 -12.66 18.70 4.60
C TYR A 615 -14.04 18.13 4.28
N GLN A 616 -14.96 18.08 5.24
CA GLN A 616 -16.29 17.50 5.03
C GLN A 616 -17.09 18.30 3.99
N ALA A 617 -17.11 19.62 4.09
CA ALA A 617 -17.76 20.49 3.11
C ALA A 617 -17.11 20.38 1.72
N PHE A 618 -15.77 20.32 1.68
CA PHE A 618 -15.01 20.04 0.44
C PHE A 618 -15.44 18.72 -0.18
N ALA A 619 -15.52 17.64 0.60
CA ALA A 619 -15.91 16.31 0.13
C ALA A 619 -17.34 16.32 -0.45
N GLU A 620 -18.28 16.98 0.20
CA GLU A 620 -19.66 17.11 -0.26
C GLU A 620 -19.76 17.89 -1.59
N GLU A 621 -19.07 19.01 -1.73
CA GLU A 621 -19.04 19.78 -2.97
C GLU A 621 -18.37 19.00 -4.10
N THR A 622 -17.23 18.33 -3.83
CA THR A 622 -16.54 17.53 -4.82
C THR A 622 -17.39 16.33 -5.27
N LEU A 623 -18.12 15.69 -4.36
CA LEU A 623 -19.05 14.60 -4.72
C LEU A 623 -20.17 15.11 -5.64
N LYS A 624 -20.75 16.28 -5.39
CA LYS A 624 -21.75 16.89 -6.30
C LYS A 624 -21.18 17.14 -7.69
N LEU A 625 -19.97 17.67 -7.79
CA LEU A 625 -19.30 17.87 -9.08
C LEU A 625 -19.06 16.54 -9.80
N ARG A 626 -18.56 15.52 -9.11
CA ARG A 626 -18.33 14.19 -9.69
C ARG A 626 -19.63 13.51 -10.13
N HIS A 627 -20.70 13.69 -9.37
CA HIS A 627 -22.04 13.20 -9.76
C HIS A 627 -22.50 13.81 -11.08
N ASN A 628 -22.42 15.14 -11.20
CA ASN A 628 -22.82 15.86 -12.41
C ASN A 628 -21.98 15.48 -13.64
N MET A 629 -20.71 15.17 -13.43
CA MET A 629 -19.78 14.76 -14.48
C MET A 629 -19.76 13.23 -14.74
N GLY A 630 -20.53 12.45 -14.01
CA GLY A 630 -20.53 11.00 -14.11
C GLY A 630 -19.20 10.35 -13.78
N LEU A 631 -18.42 10.93 -12.86
CA LEU A 631 -17.11 10.42 -12.44
C LEU A 631 -17.21 9.51 -11.21
N PRO A 632 -16.24 8.65 -10.93
CA PRO A 632 -16.20 7.87 -9.70
C PRO A 632 -16.35 8.76 -8.43
N PRO A 633 -17.13 8.34 -7.44
CA PRO A 633 -17.73 7.02 -7.23
C PRO A 633 -19.10 6.76 -7.89
N PHE A 634 -19.60 7.65 -8.75
CA PHE A 634 -20.89 7.52 -9.44
C PHE A 634 -20.78 6.72 -10.77
N SER A 635 -19.59 6.42 -11.18
CA SER A 635 -19.28 5.49 -12.27
C SER A 635 -18.12 4.57 -11.89
N PHE A 636 -17.88 3.56 -12.70
CA PHE A 636 -16.85 2.56 -12.53
C PHE A 636 -15.95 2.57 -13.76
N GLN A 637 -14.65 2.42 -13.53
CA GLN A 637 -13.65 2.57 -14.58
C GLN A 637 -12.75 1.35 -14.68
N ALA A 638 -12.30 1.07 -15.92
CA ALA A 638 -11.26 0.11 -16.22
C ALA A 638 -10.29 0.72 -17.23
N LEU A 639 -9.00 0.76 -16.88
CA LEU A 639 -7.97 1.39 -17.69
C LEU A 639 -7.08 0.34 -18.34
N PHE A 640 -7.07 0.30 -19.66
CA PHE A 640 -6.09 -0.45 -20.44
C PHE A 640 -4.88 0.46 -20.73
N LYS A 641 -3.69 -0.05 -20.47
CA LYS A 641 -2.40 0.59 -20.79
C LYS A 641 -1.65 -0.30 -21.78
N ALA A 642 -1.22 0.24 -22.92
CA ALA A 642 -0.35 -0.44 -23.86
C ALA A 642 1.05 0.16 -23.77
N GLN A 643 2.07 -0.69 -23.76
CA GLN A 643 3.48 -0.30 -23.74
C GLN A 643 4.24 -1.05 -24.84
N CYS A 644 4.95 -0.31 -25.70
CA CYS A 644 5.74 -0.87 -26.78
C CYS A 644 6.91 0.05 -27.16
N ARG A 645 7.91 -0.50 -27.84
CA ARG A 645 9.01 0.30 -28.43
C ARG A 645 8.55 1.18 -29.58
N HIS A 646 7.49 0.77 -30.27
CA HIS A 646 6.90 1.49 -31.40
C HIS A 646 5.54 2.06 -31.00
N SER A 647 5.37 3.39 -31.17
CA SER A 647 4.15 4.10 -30.74
C SER A 647 2.91 3.58 -31.45
N GLU A 648 3.01 3.37 -32.77
CA GLU A 648 1.92 2.92 -33.63
C GLU A 648 1.39 1.53 -33.24
N GLU A 649 2.26 0.62 -32.82
CA GLU A 649 1.84 -0.72 -32.37
C GLU A 649 1.04 -0.65 -31.08
N ALA A 650 1.45 0.20 -30.13
CA ALA A 650 0.72 0.39 -28.88
C ALA A 650 -0.66 1.04 -29.12
N GLU A 651 -0.73 2.02 -30.02
CA GLU A 651 -1.98 2.67 -30.44
C GLU A 651 -2.91 1.68 -31.16
N ASN A 652 -2.39 0.94 -32.14
CA ASN A 652 -3.16 -0.04 -32.90
C ASN A 652 -3.76 -1.15 -32.01
N ALA A 653 -3.00 -1.64 -31.02
CA ALA A 653 -3.48 -2.62 -30.09
C ALA A 653 -4.68 -2.10 -29.26
N LEU A 654 -4.64 -0.86 -28.80
CA LEU A 654 -5.75 -0.24 -28.08
C LEU A 654 -6.91 0.13 -28.99
N SER A 655 -6.66 0.48 -30.26
CA SER A 655 -7.68 0.74 -31.26
C SER A 655 -8.49 -0.54 -31.58
N GLN A 656 -7.83 -1.69 -31.66
CA GLN A 656 -8.50 -3.00 -31.80
C GLN A 656 -9.39 -3.29 -30.59
N LEU A 657 -8.88 -3.00 -29.37
CA LEU A 657 -9.69 -3.15 -28.14
C LEU A 657 -10.89 -2.20 -28.13
N ALA A 658 -10.69 -0.94 -28.53
CA ALA A 658 -11.79 0.02 -28.60
C ALA A 658 -12.88 -0.46 -29.56
N SER A 659 -12.53 -0.92 -30.76
CA SER A 659 -13.45 -1.50 -31.72
C SER A 659 -14.19 -2.71 -31.13
N PHE A 660 -13.48 -3.63 -30.48
CA PHE A 660 -14.06 -4.78 -29.80
C PHE A 660 -15.13 -4.38 -28.76
N PHE A 661 -14.87 -3.34 -27.94
CA PHE A 661 -15.84 -2.88 -26.95
C PHE A 661 -17.01 -2.12 -27.56
N TYR A 662 -16.82 -1.35 -28.65
CA TYR A 662 -17.89 -0.72 -29.40
C TYR A 662 -18.85 -1.74 -30.05
N GLU A 663 -18.31 -2.84 -30.61
CA GLU A 663 -19.08 -3.92 -31.23
C GLU A 663 -19.97 -4.64 -30.21
N GLN A 664 -19.65 -4.65 -28.93
CA GLN A 664 -20.49 -5.24 -27.90
C GLN A 664 -21.84 -4.55 -27.72
N LYS A 665 -21.98 -3.29 -28.15
CA LYS A 665 -23.18 -2.46 -28.04
C LYS A 665 -23.79 -2.42 -26.63
N ILE A 666 -22.95 -2.34 -25.59
CA ILE A 666 -23.40 -2.22 -24.22
C ILE A 666 -23.88 -0.79 -24.01
N GLU A 667 -25.17 -0.64 -23.71
CA GLU A 667 -25.78 0.67 -23.45
C GLU A 667 -25.09 1.39 -22.27
N GLY A 668 -24.71 2.64 -22.48
CA GLY A 668 -24.05 3.46 -21.47
C GLY A 668 -22.56 3.18 -21.25
N LEU A 669 -21.96 2.22 -21.99
CA LEU A 669 -20.52 2.01 -21.95
C LEU A 669 -19.80 3.12 -22.73
N GLN A 670 -18.98 3.87 -22.03
CA GLN A 670 -18.09 4.88 -22.63
C GLN A 670 -16.72 4.24 -22.88
N VAL A 671 -16.23 4.39 -24.11
CA VAL A 671 -14.91 3.93 -24.56
C VAL A 671 -14.10 5.17 -24.91
N LEU A 672 -13.17 5.58 -24.04
CA LEU A 672 -12.45 6.83 -24.12
C LEU A 672 -10.98 6.58 -24.50
N GLY A 673 -10.61 6.99 -25.66
CA GLY A 673 -9.29 6.75 -26.28
C GLY A 673 -9.36 5.84 -27.51
N PRO A 674 -8.20 5.30 -28.00
CA PRO A 674 -6.86 5.38 -27.39
C PRO A 674 -6.25 6.78 -27.41
N ILE A 675 -5.55 7.13 -26.31
CA ILE A 675 -4.80 8.38 -26.20
C ILE A 675 -3.39 8.11 -25.64
N PRO A 676 -2.37 8.92 -25.98
CA PRO A 676 -1.08 8.83 -25.33
C PRO A 676 -1.19 9.03 -23.82
N ALA A 677 -0.45 8.25 -23.02
CA ALA A 677 -0.36 8.49 -21.60
C ALA A 677 0.24 9.87 -21.28
N PRO A 678 -0.03 10.49 -20.11
CA PRO A 678 0.55 11.76 -19.69
C PRO A 678 2.08 11.78 -19.80
N PHE A 679 2.74 10.66 -19.49
CA PHE A 679 4.14 10.42 -19.82
C PHE A 679 4.21 9.43 -20.97
N SER A 680 4.12 9.94 -22.19
CA SER A 680 3.98 9.12 -23.40
C SER A 680 5.18 8.22 -23.71
N LYS A 681 6.36 8.46 -23.10
CA LYS A 681 7.57 7.64 -23.25
C LYS A 681 8.27 7.45 -21.91
N LYS A 682 8.56 6.21 -21.54
CA LYS A 682 9.31 5.86 -20.32
C LYS A 682 10.23 4.68 -20.60
N ALA A 683 11.51 4.79 -20.21
CA ALA A 683 12.52 3.75 -20.43
C ALA A 683 12.55 3.19 -21.86
N GLY A 684 12.46 4.08 -22.87
CA GLY A 684 12.47 3.71 -24.28
C GLY A 684 11.15 3.13 -24.83
N GLN A 685 10.12 2.99 -24.00
CA GLN A 685 8.81 2.47 -24.42
C GLN A 685 7.76 3.57 -24.50
N TYR A 686 6.97 3.57 -25.57
CA TYR A 686 5.79 4.41 -25.72
C TYR A 686 4.62 3.83 -24.96
N ARG A 687 3.78 4.70 -24.40
CA ARG A 687 2.67 4.36 -23.53
C ARG A 687 1.37 5.00 -24.03
N TRP A 688 0.36 4.18 -24.23
CA TRP A 688 -0.98 4.57 -24.66
C TRP A 688 -2.02 4.05 -23.68
N GLN A 689 -3.19 4.68 -23.66
CA GLN A 689 -4.26 4.40 -22.71
C GLN A 689 -5.61 4.34 -23.40
N LEU A 690 -6.47 3.42 -22.92
CA LEU A 690 -7.87 3.30 -23.28
C LEU A 690 -8.67 3.15 -21.98
N LEU A 691 -9.59 4.07 -21.72
CA LEU A 691 -10.42 4.05 -20.51
C LEU A 691 -11.82 3.58 -20.87
N LEU A 692 -12.30 2.56 -20.18
CA LEU A 692 -13.70 2.15 -20.18
C LEU A 692 -14.38 2.71 -18.96
N GLN A 693 -15.59 3.29 -19.11
CA GLN A 693 -16.38 3.83 -18.01
C GLN A 693 -17.85 3.47 -18.16
N HIS A 694 -18.50 3.11 -17.04
CA HIS A 694 -19.92 2.83 -17.02
C HIS A 694 -20.52 3.19 -15.65
N ALA A 695 -21.77 3.70 -15.63
CA ALA A 695 -22.48 4.01 -14.38
C ALA A 695 -22.82 2.75 -13.55
N SER A 696 -22.94 1.59 -14.19
CA SER A 696 -23.18 0.30 -13.53
C SER A 696 -21.92 -0.56 -13.48
N ARG A 697 -21.47 -0.91 -12.27
CA ARG A 697 -20.36 -1.85 -12.05
C ARG A 697 -20.64 -3.22 -12.73
N LYS A 698 -21.87 -3.70 -12.64
CA LYS A 698 -22.27 -4.99 -13.24
C LYS A 698 -22.09 -4.99 -14.75
N GLN A 699 -22.47 -3.90 -15.42
CA GLN A 699 -22.34 -3.78 -16.88
C GLN A 699 -20.87 -3.65 -17.30
N LEU A 700 -20.06 -2.85 -16.57
CA LEU A 700 -18.63 -2.79 -16.84
C LEU A 700 -17.96 -4.17 -16.68
N GLN A 701 -18.28 -4.90 -15.61
CA GLN A 701 -17.75 -6.24 -15.38
C GLN A 701 -18.22 -7.24 -16.45
N ALA A 702 -19.46 -7.12 -16.95
CA ALA A 702 -19.97 -7.92 -18.06
C ALA A 702 -19.21 -7.62 -19.37
N ALA A 703 -18.89 -6.35 -19.63
CA ALA A 703 -18.03 -5.99 -20.77
C ALA A 703 -16.64 -6.62 -20.64
N LEU A 704 -16.01 -6.45 -19.48
CA LEU A 704 -14.67 -6.98 -19.20
C LEU A 704 -14.62 -8.52 -19.22
N SER A 705 -15.71 -9.21 -18.88
CA SER A 705 -15.73 -10.69 -18.90
C SER A 705 -15.59 -11.29 -20.30
N ARG A 706 -15.90 -10.51 -21.34
CA ARG A 706 -15.77 -10.91 -22.76
C ARG A 706 -14.35 -10.65 -23.30
N TYR A 707 -13.53 -9.88 -22.59
CA TYR A 707 -12.16 -9.62 -22.96
C TYR A 707 -11.28 -10.84 -22.71
N SER A 708 -10.46 -11.21 -23.71
CA SER A 708 -9.34 -12.14 -23.56
C SER A 708 -8.06 -11.46 -24.06
N PRO A 709 -6.92 -11.64 -23.37
CA PRO A 709 -5.62 -11.13 -23.85
C PRO A 709 -5.24 -11.62 -25.27
N GLU A 710 -5.79 -12.75 -25.70
CA GLU A 710 -5.57 -13.35 -27.01
C GLU A 710 -6.19 -12.56 -28.17
N LEU A 711 -7.11 -11.63 -27.87
CA LEU A 711 -7.69 -10.72 -28.86
C LEU A 711 -6.63 -9.84 -29.54
N ILE A 712 -5.53 -9.57 -28.85
CA ILE A 712 -4.43 -8.76 -29.37
C ILE A 712 -3.30 -9.68 -29.81
N LYS A 713 -3.16 -9.84 -31.12
CA LYS A 713 -2.19 -10.75 -31.76
C LYS A 713 -0.73 -10.23 -31.76
N SER A 714 -0.41 -9.15 -31.07
CA SER A 714 0.95 -8.61 -31.02
C SER A 714 1.73 -9.13 -29.81
N SER A 715 2.77 -9.91 -30.05
CA SER A 715 3.70 -10.38 -29.01
C SER A 715 4.62 -9.28 -28.45
N GLN A 716 4.66 -8.11 -29.10
CA GLN A 716 5.56 -6.99 -28.76
C GLN A 716 4.90 -5.95 -27.85
N VAL A 717 3.56 -5.91 -27.81
CA VAL A 717 2.81 -4.94 -27.00
C VAL A 717 2.49 -5.54 -25.64
N ARG A 718 2.99 -4.89 -24.58
CA ARG A 718 2.60 -5.23 -23.22
C ARG A 718 1.30 -4.53 -22.87
N LEU A 719 0.22 -5.31 -22.76
CA LEU A 719 -1.07 -4.83 -22.29
C LEU A 719 -1.21 -5.00 -20.79
N ILE A 720 -1.80 -4.00 -20.16
CA ILE A 720 -2.04 -3.95 -18.73
C ILE A 720 -3.48 -3.49 -18.53
N LEU A 721 -4.27 -4.23 -17.76
CA LEU A 721 -5.59 -3.83 -17.32
C LEU A 721 -5.57 -3.46 -15.84
N ASP A 722 -6.15 -2.30 -15.52
CA ASP A 722 -6.34 -1.81 -14.16
C ASP A 722 -7.82 -1.51 -13.93
N VAL A 723 -8.47 -2.33 -13.11
CA VAL A 723 -9.88 -2.15 -12.72
C VAL A 723 -9.92 -1.24 -11.49
N ASP A 724 -10.82 -0.26 -11.49
CA ASP A 724 -10.90 0.81 -10.49
C ASP A 724 -9.54 1.51 -10.30
N PRO A 725 -9.01 2.15 -11.34
CA PRO A 725 -7.70 2.82 -11.27
C PRO A 725 -7.76 4.02 -10.31
N LEU A 726 -6.74 4.17 -9.47
CA LEU A 726 -6.55 5.37 -8.66
C LEU A 726 -5.68 6.41 -9.34
N ASP A 727 -4.96 6.03 -10.38
CA ASP A 727 -4.05 6.88 -11.13
C ASP A 727 -4.24 6.65 -12.62
N LEU A 728 -4.58 7.71 -13.33
CA LEU A 728 -4.76 7.70 -14.78
C LEU A 728 -3.47 8.05 -15.55
N SER A 729 -2.33 8.19 -14.86
CA SER A 729 -1.04 8.54 -15.47
C SER A 729 -0.18 7.33 -15.89
#